data_74e12d3c9268fe46010a02fcc47b3927
#
_entry.id   74e12d3c9268fe46010a02fcc47b3927
#
_cell.length_a   1.000
_cell.length_b   1.000
_cell.length_c   1.000
_cell.angle_alpha   90.00
_cell.angle_beta   90.00
_cell.angle_gamma   90.00
#
_symmetry.space_group_name_H-M   'P 1'
#
loop_
_entity.id
_entity.type
_entity.pdbx_description
1 polymer ?
#
loop_
_entity_poly.entity_id
_entity_poly.type
_entity_poly.pdbx_seq_one_letter_code
_entity_poly.pdbx_strand_id
1 'polypeptide(L)'
;MGKPAHPARRLEDGHSMTKPPLRVVDGGQDDGQDLARALPHDLGAERQVLGAMMLSARAVADVRDVLDGSEFYRPAHQDIWQAVCDLVDRGDPCEPTAVAAELGPRRLSKVGGGPYMHTLIQDTVSSAQAGYYARRLADLAYARTVAMTGIHLTQLVHQAAGGDTNDLRSAVTSAVQEITAPDARGWPEPTPLEAARELPTFPLPMLPDWLAEYAARLAEQTQTPADLSGCLALAVLAVAAGGKVWVQARGWREPTNLFTVVALGPGNRKSEVFSAMTAPIRAAEARLREEAQPYITDIAIQRRIAEADMEKAEKAAINAIDAIVREQHLADARIAAERLQELQVPAEPRLFSDDATPEVLTSQLAQQGGRMAVLSPEGEIFSIAAGRYSGAPNFAVLKHGHAGEGMRIDRVGRASEVIESAHVTLGICTQPDVLAGLADTPQFRGQGLLGRLLYSVPASLLGYRDASPELIPAHIAQTYADTLTSLITRLHGLSEPVSLTFSDAGTTAVQELLRETEPRFRPGNDLAHMPDWGGKFPGAVVRIAGLLHLAHHRHGTWTRPISAETFACARQIGEYFLAHAQAAYDLIGADPDLADARALRDWIARAGVHRFTASDAVQALRPRFRKVADTEAGLRVLDAHGWIRRLPSTPRASGPGRSRATVYEVHPHALEDALRGT
;
A
#
# COMPACT_ATOMS: atom_id res chain seq x y z
N MET A 1 46.75 -28.27 51.63
CA MET A 1 47.69 -27.61 50.69
C MET A 1 46.81 -27.18 49.49
N GLY A 2 46.52 -26.03 49.21
CA GLY A 2 47.11 -24.73 49.10
C GLY A 2 46.21 -23.97 48.15
N LYS A 3 45.61 -22.90 48.61
CA LYS A 3 44.85 -21.86 47.86
C LYS A 3 45.73 -21.22 46.77
N PRO A 4 45.23 -20.37 45.86
CA PRO A 4 44.21 -19.35 46.18
C PRO A 4 43.09 -19.09 45.14
N ALA A 5 42.11 -18.31 45.61
CA ALA A 5 40.96 -17.76 45.00
C ALA A 5 41.24 -16.61 44.01
N HIS A 6 40.37 -16.42 43.01
CA HIS A 6 40.23 -15.18 42.25
C HIS A 6 38.80 -14.63 42.38
N PRO A 7 38.63 -13.31 42.52
CA PRO A 7 37.35 -12.71 42.89
C PRO A 7 36.46 -12.40 41.64
N ALA A 8 35.17 -12.45 41.90
CA ALA A 8 34.11 -12.04 41.02
C ALA A 8 34.23 -10.53 40.65
N ARG A 9 34.13 -10.19 39.35
CA ARG A 9 33.83 -8.83 38.87
C ARG A 9 32.34 -8.74 38.52
N ARG A 10 31.65 -7.90 39.27
CA ARG A 10 30.36 -7.34 38.90
C ARG A 10 30.56 -6.46 37.67
N LEU A 11 29.69 -6.59 36.69
CA LEU A 11 29.48 -5.61 35.61
C LEU A 11 28.12 -4.95 35.86
N GLU A 12 28.15 -3.84 36.56
CA GLU A 12 27.21 -2.75 36.40
C GLU A 12 27.79 -1.88 35.29
N ASP A 13 27.01 -1.54 34.26
CA ASP A 13 27.17 -0.26 33.56
C ASP A 13 26.02 -0.02 32.64
N GLY A 14 25.07 0.79 33.10
CA GLY A 14 24.15 1.54 32.30
C GLY A 14 24.87 2.69 31.61
N HIS A 15 25.00 2.68 30.29
CA HIS A 15 25.48 3.84 29.55
C HIS A 15 24.33 4.78 29.22
N SER A 16 24.12 5.75 30.06
CA SER A 16 23.46 7.02 29.76
C SER A 16 24.39 7.84 28.86
N MET A 17 24.00 8.11 27.63
CA MET A 17 24.67 9.06 26.74
C MET A 17 24.39 10.50 27.25
N THR A 18 25.20 10.99 28.17
CA THR A 18 25.28 12.41 28.47
C THR A 18 26.20 13.09 27.46
N LYS A 19 25.66 14.12 26.76
CA LYS A 19 26.44 15.04 25.93
C LYS A 19 27.62 15.61 26.77
N PRO A 20 28.84 15.74 26.20
CA PRO A 20 29.95 16.34 26.90
C PRO A 20 29.63 17.82 27.19
N PRO A 21 30.01 18.35 28.37
CA PRO A 21 29.83 19.76 28.69
C PRO A 21 30.74 20.61 27.78
N LEU A 22 30.18 21.69 27.24
CA LEU A 22 30.93 22.75 26.60
C LEU A 22 31.98 23.28 27.61
N ARG A 23 33.26 23.11 27.29
CA ARG A 23 34.35 23.78 28.02
C ARG A 23 34.31 25.26 27.66
N VAL A 24 34.04 26.09 28.66
CA VAL A 24 34.29 27.51 28.56
C VAL A 24 35.83 27.67 28.57
N VAL A 25 36.39 28.14 27.47
CA VAL A 25 37.79 28.53 27.38
C VAL A 25 37.86 29.96 27.95
N ASP A 26 38.60 30.12 29.07
CA ASP A 26 38.87 31.45 29.63
C ASP A 26 39.57 32.34 28.59
N GLY A 27 39.05 33.57 28.46
CA GLY A 27 39.49 34.55 27.46
C GLY A 27 40.94 35.03 27.71
N GLY A 28 41.84 34.54 26.86
CA GLY A 28 43.10 35.23 26.58
C GLY A 28 42.85 36.21 25.41
N GLN A 29 43.24 37.45 25.65
CA GLN A 29 43.19 38.54 24.63
C GLN A 29 44.17 38.24 23.48
N ASP A 30 43.83 37.40 22.50
CA ASP A 30 44.48 37.41 21.15
C ASP A 30 43.79 36.55 20.06
N ASP A 31 42.68 35.89 20.34
CA ASP A 31 42.10 34.87 19.39
C ASP A 31 41.20 35.45 18.29
N GLY A 32 40.91 36.74 18.29
CA GLY A 32 40.02 37.33 17.26
C GLY A 32 40.68 37.51 15.88
N GLN A 33 41.98 37.43 15.76
CA GLN A 33 42.71 37.59 14.48
C GLN A 33 43.04 36.25 13.80
N ASP A 34 43.08 35.16 14.48
CA ASP A 34 43.39 33.83 13.90
C ASP A 34 42.18 33.12 13.26
N LEU A 35 40.95 33.39 13.71
CA LEU A 35 39.72 32.85 13.09
C LEU A 35 39.45 33.47 11.70
N ALA A 36 39.97 34.68 11.43
CA ALA A 36 39.86 35.33 10.10
C ALA A 36 40.91 34.79 9.08
N ARG A 37 41.88 34.00 9.51
CA ARG A 37 43.03 33.61 8.67
C ARG A 37 42.78 32.44 7.70
N ALA A 38 41.75 31.67 7.80
CA ALA A 38 41.56 30.52 6.92
C ALA A 38 40.08 30.17 6.67
N LEU A 39 39.36 31.04 5.96
CA LEU A 39 38.07 30.66 5.38
C LEU A 39 38.24 29.45 4.44
N PRO A 40 37.35 28.41 4.50
CA PRO A 40 37.45 27.22 3.68
C PRO A 40 37.55 27.55 2.18
N HIS A 41 38.62 27.14 1.50
CA HIS A 41 38.81 27.33 0.06
C HIS A 41 39.71 26.23 -0.54
N ASP A 42 39.60 26.03 -1.85
CA ASP A 42 40.44 25.12 -2.62
C ASP A 42 40.76 25.75 -4.01
N LEU A 43 41.87 26.49 -4.05
CA LEU A 43 42.33 27.16 -5.31
C LEU A 43 42.70 26.15 -6.41
N GLY A 44 43.05 24.94 -6.04
CA GLY A 44 43.27 23.84 -6.98
C GLY A 44 41.98 23.45 -7.70
N ALA A 45 40.91 23.23 -6.92
CA ALA A 45 39.60 22.92 -7.48
C ALA A 45 39.06 24.04 -8.35
N GLU A 46 39.26 25.33 -7.95
CA GLU A 46 38.86 26.49 -8.78
C GLU A 46 39.57 26.48 -10.15
N ARG A 47 40.86 26.20 -10.17
CA ARG A 47 41.63 26.09 -11.42
C ARG A 47 41.16 24.95 -12.30
N GLN A 48 40.87 23.79 -11.71
CA GLN A 48 40.32 22.61 -12.44
C GLN A 48 38.98 22.94 -13.09
N VAL A 49 38.08 23.63 -12.39
CA VAL A 49 36.76 24.06 -12.93
C VAL A 49 36.95 24.99 -14.10
N LEU A 50 37.69 26.10 -13.93
CA LEU A 50 37.87 27.12 -14.96
C LEU A 50 38.60 26.58 -16.19
N GLY A 51 39.62 25.77 -16.00
CA GLY A 51 40.33 25.15 -17.11
C GLY A 51 39.47 24.13 -17.86
N ALA A 52 38.65 23.35 -17.17
CA ALA A 52 37.69 22.40 -17.78
C ALA A 52 36.62 23.14 -18.62
N MET A 53 36.12 24.28 -18.13
CA MET A 53 35.15 25.11 -18.84
C MET A 53 35.73 25.70 -20.15
N MET A 54 36.99 26.08 -20.14
CA MET A 54 37.69 26.58 -21.35
C MET A 54 38.01 25.47 -22.37
N LEU A 55 37.98 24.16 -21.95
CA LEU A 55 38.24 23.03 -22.80
C LEU A 55 36.96 22.40 -23.41
N SER A 56 35.81 22.61 -22.81
CA SER A 56 34.59 21.91 -23.21
C SER A 56 33.31 22.66 -22.88
N ALA A 57 32.50 22.94 -23.88
CA ALA A 57 31.17 23.56 -23.71
C ALA A 57 30.26 22.65 -22.82
N ARG A 58 30.44 21.35 -22.84
CA ARG A 58 29.73 20.42 -21.94
C ARG A 58 30.13 20.63 -20.49
N ALA A 59 31.42 20.81 -20.23
CA ALA A 59 31.89 21.11 -18.87
C ALA A 59 31.32 22.45 -18.36
N VAL A 60 31.11 23.44 -19.23
CA VAL A 60 30.43 24.68 -18.86
C VAL A 60 28.98 24.44 -18.39
N ALA A 61 28.22 23.59 -19.11
CA ALA A 61 26.89 23.22 -18.72
C ALA A 61 26.87 22.49 -17.36
N ASP A 62 27.70 21.42 -17.22
CA ASP A 62 27.80 20.62 -15.99
C ASP A 62 28.22 21.47 -14.76
N VAL A 63 29.00 22.53 -14.96
CA VAL A 63 29.47 23.41 -13.88
C VAL A 63 28.39 24.48 -13.56
N ARG A 64 27.73 25.06 -14.57
CA ARG A 64 26.65 26.06 -14.38
C ARG A 64 25.42 25.48 -13.69
N ASP A 65 25.22 24.18 -13.75
CA ASP A 65 24.17 23.48 -13.00
C ASP A 65 24.45 23.49 -11.48
N VAL A 66 25.71 23.70 -11.07
CA VAL A 66 26.15 23.65 -9.66
C VAL A 66 26.57 25.01 -9.12
N LEU A 67 27.24 25.85 -9.95
CA LEU A 67 27.84 27.11 -9.53
C LEU A 67 27.21 28.32 -10.28
N ASP A 68 27.17 29.51 -9.62
CA ASP A 68 26.82 30.76 -10.26
C ASP A 68 27.99 31.77 -10.37
N GLY A 69 29.15 31.35 -9.84
CA GLY A 69 30.36 32.15 -9.84
C GLY A 69 30.66 32.83 -8.49
N SER A 70 29.68 32.96 -7.59
CA SER A 70 29.90 33.52 -6.26
C SER A 70 30.67 32.54 -5.35
N GLU A 71 30.69 31.25 -5.70
CA GLU A 71 31.38 30.20 -4.96
C GLU A 71 32.92 30.24 -5.08
N PHE A 72 33.44 30.94 -6.10
CA PHE A 72 34.89 31.11 -6.20
C PHE A 72 35.41 32.02 -5.09
N TYR A 73 36.40 31.54 -4.37
CA TYR A 73 37.05 32.30 -3.30
C TYR A 73 37.87 33.47 -3.85
N ARG A 74 38.53 33.24 -5.00
CA ARG A 74 39.40 34.22 -5.62
C ARG A 74 38.60 35.16 -6.57
N PRO A 75 38.52 36.48 -6.34
CA PRO A 75 37.79 37.39 -7.23
C PRO A 75 38.25 37.35 -8.69
N ALA A 76 39.54 37.10 -8.94
CA ALA A 76 40.07 36.93 -10.30
C ALA A 76 39.46 35.70 -11.01
N HIS A 77 39.10 34.65 -10.29
CA HIS A 77 38.44 33.46 -10.85
C HIS A 77 36.97 33.73 -11.16
N GLN A 78 36.29 34.56 -10.38
CA GLN A 78 34.93 35.05 -10.67
C GLN A 78 34.90 35.86 -11.98
N ASP A 79 35.88 36.73 -12.22
CA ASP A 79 36.00 37.45 -13.46
C ASP A 79 36.18 36.54 -14.68
N ILE A 80 37.02 35.48 -14.55
CA ILE A 80 37.22 34.48 -15.60
C ILE A 80 35.95 33.68 -15.83
N TRP A 81 35.28 33.23 -14.76
CA TRP A 81 33.99 32.53 -14.83
C TRP A 81 32.98 33.33 -15.64
N GLN A 82 32.79 34.61 -15.29
CA GLN A 82 31.82 35.46 -15.95
C GLN A 82 32.15 35.63 -17.46
N ALA A 83 33.41 35.82 -17.79
CA ALA A 83 33.83 35.95 -19.20
C ALA A 83 33.58 34.63 -20.01
N VAL A 84 33.79 33.47 -19.41
CA VAL A 84 33.46 32.17 -20.06
C VAL A 84 31.95 32.04 -20.26
N CYS A 85 31.15 32.42 -19.28
CA CYS A 85 29.68 32.35 -19.36
C CYS A 85 29.15 33.33 -20.43
N ASP A 86 29.68 34.57 -20.49
CA ASP A 86 29.27 35.57 -21.47
C ASP A 86 29.58 35.13 -22.92
N LEU A 87 30.72 34.48 -23.15
CA LEU A 87 31.08 33.90 -24.46
C LEU A 87 30.12 32.76 -24.86
N VAL A 88 29.87 31.81 -23.96
CA VAL A 88 28.99 30.67 -24.23
C VAL A 88 27.54 31.12 -24.48
N ASP A 89 27.05 32.14 -23.75
CA ASP A 89 25.69 32.67 -23.92
C ASP A 89 25.50 33.36 -25.29
N ARG A 90 26.58 33.83 -25.91
CA ARG A 90 26.57 34.37 -27.29
C ARG A 90 26.82 33.33 -28.35
N GLY A 91 27.19 32.09 -27.96
CA GLY A 91 27.56 31.01 -28.86
C GLY A 91 29.00 31.13 -29.38
N ASP A 92 29.85 31.93 -28.74
CA ASP A 92 31.24 32.13 -29.08
C ASP A 92 32.13 30.99 -28.44
N PRO A 93 33.28 30.69 -29.03
CA PRO A 93 34.23 29.75 -28.44
C PRO A 93 34.80 30.29 -27.12
N CYS A 94 34.93 29.43 -26.10
CA CYS A 94 35.45 29.78 -24.78
C CYS A 94 36.93 29.40 -24.56
N GLU A 95 37.71 29.38 -25.63
CA GLU A 95 39.16 29.15 -25.61
C GLU A 95 39.92 30.22 -24.84
N PRO A 96 41.13 30.00 -24.30
CA PRO A 96 41.93 30.96 -23.53
C PRO A 96 42.11 32.31 -24.21
N THR A 97 42.30 32.34 -25.54
CA THR A 97 42.43 33.56 -26.33
C THR A 97 41.15 34.38 -26.41
N ALA A 98 40.00 33.70 -26.56
CA ALA A 98 38.71 34.35 -26.57
C ALA A 98 38.33 34.89 -25.17
N VAL A 99 38.59 34.11 -24.12
CA VAL A 99 38.36 34.53 -22.71
C VAL A 99 39.27 35.73 -22.37
N ALA A 100 40.55 35.71 -22.80
CA ALA A 100 41.46 36.86 -22.61
C ALA A 100 40.98 38.13 -23.34
N ALA A 101 40.44 38.01 -24.56
CA ALA A 101 39.86 39.10 -25.31
C ALA A 101 38.61 39.67 -24.64
N GLU A 102 37.72 38.80 -24.13
CA GLU A 102 36.48 39.17 -23.41
C GLU A 102 36.77 39.90 -22.11
N LEU A 103 37.79 39.49 -21.35
CA LEU A 103 38.23 40.18 -20.14
C LEU A 103 38.73 41.59 -20.42
N GLY A 104 39.28 41.80 -21.59
CA GLY A 104 39.91 43.08 -21.98
C GLY A 104 41.16 43.41 -21.14
N PRO A 105 41.98 44.43 -21.57
CA PRO A 105 43.32 44.62 -20.98
C PRO A 105 43.34 44.88 -19.47
N ARG A 106 42.33 45.55 -18.92
CA ARG A 106 42.29 45.89 -17.49
C ARG A 106 41.97 44.70 -16.58
N ARG A 107 40.97 43.88 -16.94
CA ARG A 107 40.62 42.69 -16.15
C ARG A 107 41.65 41.58 -16.39
N LEU A 108 42.10 41.38 -17.62
CA LEU A 108 43.14 40.41 -17.95
C LEU A 108 44.41 40.60 -17.12
N SER A 109 44.88 41.87 -16.97
CA SER A 109 46.04 42.14 -16.10
C SER A 109 45.83 41.76 -14.65
N LYS A 110 44.62 41.95 -14.11
CA LYS A 110 44.28 41.60 -12.72
C LYS A 110 44.22 40.08 -12.46
N VAL A 111 43.81 39.31 -13.46
CA VAL A 111 43.67 37.86 -13.35
C VAL A 111 45.00 37.09 -13.58
N GLY A 112 46.07 37.80 -13.94
CA GLY A 112 47.39 37.21 -14.18
C GLY A 112 47.83 37.15 -15.61
N GLY A 113 47.11 37.81 -16.53
CA GLY A 113 47.44 37.91 -17.94
C GLY A 113 47.19 36.65 -18.78
N GLY A 114 47.52 36.70 -20.06
CA GLY A 114 47.38 35.56 -20.99
C GLY A 114 48.09 34.26 -20.55
N PRO A 115 49.30 34.34 -19.98
CA PRO A 115 49.97 33.15 -19.48
C PRO A 115 49.19 32.38 -18.41
N TYR A 116 48.42 33.10 -17.57
CA TYR A 116 47.57 32.43 -16.54
C TYR A 116 46.41 31.65 -17.14
N MET A 117 45.80 32.10 -18.21
CA MET A 117 44.77 31.36 -18.95
C MET A 117 45.31 30.03 -19.47
N HIS A 118 46.53 30.00 -20.01
CA HIS A 118 47.17 28.78 -20.46
C HIS A 118 47.54 27.84 -19.29
N THR A 119 47.95 28.39 -18.14
CA THR A 119 48.23 27.60 -16.92
C THR A 119 46.95 26.88 -16.43
N LEU A 120 45.79 27.51 -16.46
CA LEU A 120 44.52 26.91 -16.05
C LEU A 120 44.20 25.68 -16.88
N ILE A 121 44.45 25.70 -18.20
CA ILE A 121 44.26 24.55 -19.07
C ILE A 121 45.30 23.45 -18.80
N GLN A 122 46.57 23.85 -18.63
CA GLN A 122 47.64 22.89 -18.36
C GLN A 122 47.46 22.14 -17.03
N ASP A 123 46.94 22.83 -16.02
CA ASP A 123 46.64 22.23 -14.72
C ASP A 123 45.40 21.33 -14.73
N THR A 124 44.58 21.39 -15.80
CA THR A 124 43.31 20.60 -15.87
C THR A 124 43.58 19.16 -16.29
N VAL A 125 43.26 18.25 -15.37
CA VAL A 125 43.50 16.79 -15.59
C VAL A 125 42.45 16.22 -16.54
N SER A 126 41.20 16.61 -16.44
CA SER A 126 40.10 16.12 -17.28
C SER A 126 38.90 17.03 -17.23
N SER A 127 38.36 17.42 -18.38
CA SER A 127 37.10 18.20 -18.44
C SER A 127 35.87 17.39 -17.98
N ALA A 128 35.94 16.04 -18.01
CA ALA A 128 34.87 15.17 -17.52
C ALA A 128 34.69 15.21 -15.98
N GLN A 129 35.68 15.73 -15.25
CA GLN A 129 35.61 15.84 -13.77
C GLN A 129 35.15 17.23 -13.31
N ALA A 130 34.78 18.12 -14.21
CA ALA A 130 34.36 19.48 -13.90
C ALA A 130 33.22 19.54 -12.85
N GLY A 131 32.19 18.71 -13.01
CA GLY A 131 31.07 18.64 -12.06
C GLY A 131 31.45 18.13 -10.66
N TYR A 132 32.47 17.30 -10.52
CA TYR A 132 33.00 16.89 -9.22
C TYR A 132 33.65 18.07 -8.49
N TYR A 133 34.54 18.81 -9.17
CA TYR A 133 35.20 19.98 -8.56
C TYR A 133 34.20 21.11 -8.34
N ALA A 134 33.20 21.28 -9.17
CA ALA A 134 32.13 22.27 -8.97
C ALA A 134 31.36 21.99 -7.64
N ARG A 135 30.94 20.78 -7.39
CA ARG A 135 30.30 20.41 -6.12
C ARG A 135 31.20 20.67 -4.91
N ARG A 136 32.49 20.32 -5.03
CA ARG A 136 33.47 20.64 -3.97
C ARG A 136 33.58 22.13 -3.69
N LEU A 137 33.51 22.98 -4.70
CA LEU A 137 33.50 24.44 -4.52
C LEU A 137 32.21 24.92 -3.87
N ALA A 138 31.05 24.37 -4.23
CA ALA A 138 29.79 24.66 -3.57
C ALA A 138 29.80 24.31 -2.08
N ASP A 139 30.31 23.12 -1.71
CA ASP A 139 30.46 22.70 -0.31
C ASP A 139 31.37 23.67 0.48
N LEU A 140 32.48 24.09 -0.11
CA LEU A 140 33.41 25.04 0.51
C LEU A 140 32.82 26.46 0.62
N ALA A 141 32.00 26.88 -0.36
CA ALA A 141 31.29 28.15 -0.31
C ALA A 141 30.25 28.15 0.81
N TYR A 142 29.50 27.05 0.95
CA TYR A 142 28.55 26.87 2.06
C TYR A 142 29.28 26.91 3.43
N ALA A 143 30.38 26.21 3.55
CA ALA A 143 31.19 26.24 4.77
C ALA A 143 31.71 27.66 5.09
N ARG A 144 32.07 28.47 4.07
CA ARG A 144 32.42 29.89 4.24
C ARG A 144 31.23 30.72 4.74
N THR A 145 30.06 30.52 4.17
CA THR A 145 28.83 31.20 4.60
C THR A 145 28.53 30.91 6.07
N VAL A 146 28.60 29.64 6.48
CA VAL A 146 28.43 29.25 7.89
C VAL A 146 29.46 29.93 8.79
N ALA A 147 30.75 29.93 8.39
CA ALA A 147 31.82 30.56 9.17
C ALA A 147 31.62 32.09 9.27
N MET A 148 31.29 32.76 8.18
CA MET A 148 31.02 34.17 8.16
C MET A 148 29.80 34.56 9.00
N THR A 149 28.72 33.80 8.92
CA THR A 149 27.53 34.01 9.77
C THR A 149 27.86 33.80 11.24
N GLY A 150 28.68 32.78 11.59
CA GLY A 150 29.16 32.58 12.96
C GLY A 150 29.93 33.80 13.50
N ILE A 151 30.82 34.39 12.69
CA ILE A 151 31.53 35.62 13.00
C ILE A 151 30.53 36.80 13.17
N HIS A 152 29.59 36.94 12.26
CA HIS A 152 28.55 37.99 12.32
C HIS A 152 27.68 37.85 13.58
N LEU A 153 27.24 36.65 13.92
CA LEU A 153 26.49 36.38 15.15
C LEU A 153 27.30 36.76 16.41
N THR A 154 28.58 36.46 16.41
CA THR A 154 29.50 36.88 17.55
C THR A 154 29.57 38.39 17.64
N GLN A 155 29.69 39.09 16.53
CA GLN A 155 29.70 40.57 16.48
C GLN A 155 28.38 41.17 16.95
N LEU A 156 27.23 40.60 16.55
CA LEU A 156 25.91 41.04 17.01
C LEU A 156 25.76 40.92 18.53
N VAL A 157 26.24 39.83 19.12
CA VAL A 157 26.21 39.66 20.57
C VAL A 157 27.06 40.73 21.28
N HIS A 158 28.26 41.05 20.76
CA HIS A 158 29.09 42.11 21.33
C HIS A 158 28.51 43.51 21.17
N GLN A 159 27.83 43.79 20.05
CA GLN A 159 27.16 45.08 19.82
C GLN A 159 25.89 45.27 20.64
N ALA A 160 25.17 44.15 20.92
CA ALA A 160 23.93 44.16 21.68
C ALA A 160 24.15 44.20 23.21
N ALA A 161 25.39 44.32 23.71
CA ALA A 161 25.71 44.41 25.13
C ALA A 161 25.08 45.71 25.72
N GLY A 162 23.78 45.66 26.06
CA GLY A 162 22.98 46.79 26.60
C GLY A 162 21.71 47.11 25.81
N GLY A 163 21.40 46.39 24.69
CA GLY A 163 20.22 46.57 23.86
C GLY A 163 19.05 45.59 24.17
N ASP A 164 17.94 45.73 23.42
CA ASP A 164 16.75 44.88 23.56
C ASP A 164 17.07 43.43 23.15
N THR A 165 16.78 42.48 24.02
CA THR A 165 16.96 41.03 23.79
C THR A 165 16.10 40.56 22.62
N ASN A 166 14.96 41.19 22.31
CA ASN A 166 14.10 40.83 21.20
C ASN A 166 14.72 41.16 19.84
N ASP A 167 15.40 42.29 19.74
CA ASP A 167 16.10 42.67 18.51
C ASP A 167 17.25 41.69 18.21
N LEU A 168 18.01 41.30 19.26
CA LEU A 168 19.04 40.29 19.10
C LEU A 168 18.48 38.92 18.69
N ARG A 169 17.37 38.51 19.28
CA ARG A 169 16.73 37.24 18.92
C ARG A 169 16.22 37.25 17.49
N SER A 170 15.65 38.36 17.03
CA SER A 170 15.19 38.53 15.65
C SER A 170 16.36 38.45 14.67
N ALA A 171 17.47 39.17 14.96
CA ALA A 171 18.66 39.14 14.12
C ALA A 171 19.33 37.77 14.05
N VAL A 172 19.39 37.03 15.18
CA VAL A 172 19.91 35.67 15.21
C VAL A 172 19.01 34.73 14.42
N THR A 173 17.68 34.86 14.54
CA THR A 173 16.72 34.04 13.77
C THR A 173 16.87 34.26 12.28
N SER A 174 16.98 35.50 11.83
CA SER A 174 17.19 35.88 10.41
C SER A 174 18.52 35.32 9.89
N ALA A 175 19.60 35.48 10.61
CA ALA A 175 20.91 34.97 10.21
C ALA A 175 20.97 33.42 10.16
N VAL A 176 20.28 32.73 11.06
CA VAL A 176 20.15 31.27 11.01
C VAL A 176 19.25 30.82 9.86
N GLN A 177 18.16 31.54 9.58
CA GLN A 177 17.30 31.25 8.42
C GLN A 177 18.06 31.40 7.10
N GLU A 178 18.97 32.36 6.99
CA GLU A 178 19.80 32.57 5.80
C GLU A 178 20.77 31.41 5.54
N ILE A 179 21.31 30.77 6.59
CA ILE A 179 22.16 29.57 6.47
C ILE A 179 21.33 28.30 6.25
N THR A 180 20.15 28.21 6.86
CA THR A 180 19.29 27.03 6.82
C THR A 180 18.26 27.08 5.70
N ALA A 181 18.17 28.23 4.98
CA ALA A 181 17.35 28.26 3.78
C ALA A 181 17.87 27.18 2.82
N PRO A 182 17.02 26.27 2.35
CA PRO A 182 17.44 25.28 1.37
C PRO A 182 18.04 26.05 0.19
N ASP A 183 19.22 25.60 -0.25
CA ASP A 183 19.89 26.17 -1.41
C ASP A 183 18.84 26.22 -2.54
N ALA A 184 18.49 27.42 -3.00
CA ALA A 184 17.43 27.62 -4.01
C ALA A 184 17.72 26.88 -5.32
N ARG A 185 18.82 26.17 -5.40
CA ARG A 185 19.33 25.39 -6.51
C ARG A 185 19.26 23.87 -6.27
N GLY A 186 19.22 23.41 -5.01
CA GLY A 186 19.03 22.01 -4.69
C GLY A 186 17.55 21.64 -4.81
N TRP A 187 17.21 20.69 -5.70
CA TRP A 187 15.94 20.01 -5.64
C TRP A 187 15.89 19.22 -4.33
N PRO A 188 14.85 19.35 -3.51
CA PRO A 188 14.63 18.39 -2.46
C PRO A 188 14.50 16.99 -3.09
N GLU A 189 14.97 15.98 -2.41
CA GLU A 189 14.84 14.60 -2.90
C GLU A 189 13.37 14.31 -3.24
N PRO A 190 13.05 13.84 -4.46
CA PRO A 190 11.67 13.68 -4.87
C PRO A 190 11.03 12.57 -4.06
N THR A 191 9.82 12.81 -3.60
CA THR A 191 9.02 11.77 -2.97
C THR A 191 8.62 10.76 -4.03
N PRO A 192 8.87 9.45 -3.85
CA PRO A 192 8.43 8.43 -4.80
C PRO A 192 6.93 8.55 -5.09
N LEU A 193 6.55 8.44 -6.37
CA LEU A 193 5.14 8.36 -6.77
C LEU A 193 4.50 7.05 -6.30
N GLU A 194 5.31 6.07 -6.13
CA GLU A 194 5.04 4.87 -5.36
C GLU A 194 5.47 5.21 -3.95
N ALA A 195 4.56 5.78 -3.17
CA ALA A 195 4.84 5.93 -1.76
C ALA A 195 5.12 4.53 -1.23
N ALA A 196 6.34 4.27 -0.80
CA ALA A 196 6.61 3.28 0.20
C ALA A 196 5.90 3.78 1.47
N ARG A 197 4.55 3.71 1.49
CA ARG A 197 3.81 3.87 2.72
C ARG A 197 4.32 2.76 3.61
N GLU A 198 4.90 3.08 4.73
CA GLU A 198 5.10 2.07 5.77
C GLU A 198 3.71 1.57 6.15
N LEU A 199 3.34 0.44 5.56
CA LEU A 199 2.06 -0.18 5.84
C LEU A 199 2.11 -0.79 7.24
N PRO A 200 1.06 -0.63 8.05
CA PRO A 200 1.00 -1.24 9.36
C PRO A 200 1.00 -2.76 9.23
N THR A 201 1.65 -3.46 10.14
CA THR A 201 1.51 -4.92 10.26
C THR A 201 0.16 -5.28 10.88
N PHE A 202 -0.36 -6.46 10.57
CA PHE A 202 -1.64 -6.91 11.13
C PHE A 202 -1.58 -6.91 12.68
N PRO A 203 -2.53 -6.26 13.35
CA PRO A 203 -2.53 -6.11 14.80
C PRO A 203 -3.01 -7.40 15.50
N LEU A 204 -2.18 -8.45 15.50
CA LEU A 204 -2.52 -9.76 16.09
C LEU A 204 -3.05 -9.67 17.53
N PRO A 205 -2.56 -8.77 18.43
CA PRO A 205 -3.11 -8.64 19.78
C PRO A 205 -4.59 -8.23 19.84
N MET A 206 -5.17 -7.77 18.74
CA MET A 206 -6.61 -7.45 18.66
C MET A 206 -7.49 -8.69 18.44
N LEU A 207 -6.89 -9.83 18.10
CA LEU A 207 -7.58 -11.13 18.05
C LEU A 207 -7.72 -11.72 19.47
N PRO A 208 -8.67 -12.62 19.71
CA PRO A 208 -8.72 -13.40 20.95
C PRO A 208 -7.42 -14.18 21.19
N ASP A 209 -6.98 -14.27 22.46
CA ASP A 209 -5.67 -14.79 22.86
C ASP A 209 -5.28 -16.10 22.18
N TRP A 210 -6.19 -17.10 22.19
CA TRP A 210 -5.96 -18.41 21.60
C TRP A 210 -5.70 -18.38 20.09
N LEU A 211 -6.27 -17.39 19.40
CA LEU A 211 -6.12 -17.21 17.95
C LEU A 211 -4.91 -16.33 17.64
N ALA A 212 -4.72 -15.27 18.42
CA ALA A 212 -3.57 -14.37 18.32
C ALA A 212 -2.24 -15.11 18.53
N GLU A 213 -2.18 -15.93 19.57
CA GLU A 213 -0.99 -16.72 19.91
C GLU A 213 -0.65 -17.71 18.80
N TYR A 214 -1.64 -18.49 18.32
CA TYR A 214 -1.40 -19.42 17.22
C TYR A 214 -0.97 -18.70 15.93
N ALA A 215 -1.64 -17.62 15.56
CA ALA A 215 -1.31 -16.85 14.35
C ALA A 215 0.10 -16.26 14.43
N ALA A 216 0.52 -15.76 15.60
CA ALA A 216 1.86 -15.22 15.83
C ALA A 216 2.93 -16.33 15.72
N ARG A 217 2.73 -17.47 16.41
CA ARG A 217 3.67 -18.59 16.35
C ARG A 217 3.76 -19.23 14.98
N LEU A 218 2.64 -19.26 14.23
CA LEU A 218 2.64 -19.76 12.85
C LEU A 218 3.45 -18.83 11.93
N ALA A 219 3.29 -17.52 12.05
CA ALA A 219 4.07 -16.55 11.28
C ALA A 219 5.56 -16.67 11.60
N GLU A 220 5.92 -16.84 12.88
CA GLU A 220 7.29 -17.07 13.33
C GLU A 220 7.86 -18.39 12.78
N GLN A 221 7.18 -19.51 12.94
CA GLN A 221 7.63 -20.81 12.43
C GLN A 221 7.82 -20.82 10.92
N THR A 222 6.89 -20.22 10.18
CA THR A 222 6.95 -20.20 8.72
C THR A 222 7.79 -19.06 8.17
N GLN A 223 8.23 -18.11 9.03
CA GLN A 223 8.95 -16.91 8.62
C GLN A 223 8.20 -16.14 7.53
N THR A 224 6.89 -15.93 7.79
CA THR A 224 5.99 -15.17 6.92
C THR A 224 5.50 -13.92 7.65
N PRO A 225 5.07 -12.87 6.92
CA PRO A 225 4.44 -11.71 7.56
C PRO A 225 3.24 -12.14 8.43
N ALA A 226 3.11 -11.57 9.61
CA ALA A 226 2.00 -11.79 10.53
C ALA A 226 0.63 -11.45 9.91
N ASP A 227 0.64 -10.61 8.90
CA ASP A 227 -0.50 -10.22 8.08
C ASP A 227 -1.20 -11.42 7.44
N LEU A 228 -0.42 -12.39 6.96
CA LEU A 228 -0.96 -13.57 6.29
C LEU A 228 -1.76 -14.43 7.28
N SER A 229 -1.16 -14.76 8.43
CA SER A 229 -1.84 -15.54 9.47
C SER A 229 -3.01 -14.77 10.10
N GLY A 230 -2.87 -13.46 10.30
CA GLY A 230 -3.91 -12.59 10.85
C GLY A 230 -5.14 -12.45 9.93
N CYS A 231 -4.93 -12.24 8.63
CA CYS A 231 -6.04 -12.20 7.66
C CYS A 231 -6.74 -13.55 7.54
N LEU A 232 -5.98 -14.66 7.54
CA LEU A 232 -6.55 -16.01 7.53
C LEU A 232 -7.28 -16.34 8.83
N ALA A 233 -6.84 -15.81 9.98
CA ALA A 233 -7.56 -15.94 11.25
C ALA A 233 -8.98 -15.36 11.17
N LEU A 234 -9.15 -14.21 10.55
CA LEU A 234 -10.48 -13.64 10.30
C LEU A 234 -11.28 -14.47 9.29
N ALA A 235 -10.64 -14.96 8.23
CA ALA A 235 -11.28 -15.78 7.22
C ALA A 235 -11.85 -17.08 7.82
N VAL A 236 -11.08 -17.80 8.66
CA VAL A 236 -11.54 -19.04 9.29
C VAL A 236 -12.68 -18.81 10.30
N LEU A 237 -12.67 -17.68 11.03
CA LEU A 237 -13.81 -17.27 11.87
C LEU A 237 -15.05 -16.97 11.01
N ALA A 238 -14.87 -16.30 9.87
CA ALA A 238 -15.95 -15.99 8.96
C ALA A 238 -16.54 -17.26 8.31
N VAL A 239 -15.73 -18.29 8.04
CA VAL A 239 -16.21 -19.62 7.61
C VAL A 239 -17.07 -20.26 8.69
N ALA A 240 -16.63 -20.21 9.94
CA ALA A 240 -17.39 -20.78 11.07
C ALA A 240 -18.75 -20.09 11.25
N ALA A 241 -18.80 -18.77 11.12
CA ALA A 241 -19.96 -17.93 11.41
C ALA A 241 -20.89 -17.69 10.22
N GLY A 242 -20.40 -17.86 8.99
CA GLY A 242 -21.13 -17.50 7.76
C GLY A 242 -22.52 -18.11 7.68
N GLY A 243 -23.53 -17.29 7.43
CA GLY A 243 -24.94 -17.69 7.36
C GLY A 243 -25.61 -18.06 8.69
N LYS A 244 -24.84 -18.16 9.77
CA LYS A 244 -25.34 -18.54 11.12
C LYS A 244 -25.35 -17.36 12.08
N VAL A 245 -24.71 -16.26 11.74
CA VAL A 245 -24.60 -15.10 12.63
C VAL A 245 -24.78 -13.82 11.85
N TRP A 246 -25.59 -12.92 12.44
CA TRP A 246 -25.80 -11.55 11.99
C TRP A 246 -25.39 -10.59 13.10
N VAL A 247 -24.93 -9.42 12.72
CA VAL A 247 -24.65 -8.33 13.66
C VAL A 247 -25.64 -7.21 13.40
N GLN A 248 -26.45 -6.89 14.40
CA GLN A 248 -27.42 -5.82 14.35
C GLN A 248 -26.76 -4.52 14.76
N ALA A 249 -26.51 -3.65 13.82
CA ALA A 249 -26.16 -2.24 14.06
C ALA A 249 -27.42 -1.38 14.08
N ARG A 250 -27.28 -0.12 14.51
CA ARG A 250 -28.42 0.80 14.58
C ARG A 250 -28.94 1.13 13.17
N GLY A 251 -30.11 0.57 12.81
CA GLY A 251 -30.77 0.84 11.53
C GLY A 251 -30.40 -0.10 10.39
N TRP A 252 -29.41 -0.99 10.55
CA TRP A 252 -29.06 -2.03 9.55
C TRP A 252 -28.49 -3.26 10.24
N ARG A 253 -28.34 -4.33 9.47
CA ARG A 253 -27.66 -5.55 9.93
C ARG A 253 -26.57 -5.97 8.95
N GLU A 254 -25.51 -6.58 9.47
CA GLU A 254 -24.41 -7.14 8.69
C GLU A 254 -24.29 -8.65 8.88
N PRO A 255 -24.10 -9.44 7.82
CA PRO A 255 -23.66 -10.82 7.93
C PRO A 255 -22.20 -10.86 8.39
N THR A 256 -21.75 -11.99 8.96
CA THR A 256 -20.36 -12.13 9.46
C THR A 256 -19.37 -12.70 8.45
N ASN A 257 -19.76 -12.91 7.21
CA ASN A 257 -18.85 -13.34 6.16
C ASN A 257 -17.94 -12.19 5.69
N LEU A 258 -16.68 -12.50 5.35
CA LEU A 258 -15.66 -11.55 4.92
C LEU A 258 -15.04 -11.97 3.59
N PHE A 259 -14.52 -11.00 2.84
CA PHE A 259 -13.72 -11.20 1.65
C PHE A 259 -12.31 -10.69 1.91
N THR A 260 -11.40 -11.55 2.35
CA THR A 260 -10.00 -11.21 2.64
C THR A 260 -9.09 -11.60 1.48
N VAL A 261 -8.20 -10.70 1.10
CA VAL A 261 -7.23 -10.91 0.01
C VAL A 261 -5.85 -10.48 0.47
N VAL A 262 -4.90 -11.42 0.50
CA VAL A 262 -3.51 -11.15 0.87
C VAL A 262 -2.64 -11.25 -0.39
N ALA A 263 -2.01 -10.13 -0.79
CA ALA A 263 -1.15 -10.06 -1.94
C ALA A 263 0.31 -10.24 -1.52
N LEU A 264 0.87 -11.42 -1.82
CA LEU A 264 2.27 -11.77 -1.56
C LEU A 264 2.89 -12.43 -2.79
N GLY A 265 4.12 -12.04 -3.10
CA GLY A 265 4.90 -12.60 -4.21
C GLY A 265 5.14 -14.11 -4.09
N PRO A 266 5.69 -14.76 -5.12
CA PRO A 266 6.08 -16.16 -5.06
C PRO A 266 7.17 -16.39 -4.00
N GLY A 267 7.33 -17.63 -3.53
CA GLY A 267 8.36 -17.99 -2.54
C GLY A 267 8.06 -17.60 -1.09
N ASN A 268 6.92 -17.01 -0.79
CA ASN A 268 6.52 -16.54 0.55
C ASN A 268 5.79 -17.60 1.40
N ARG A 269 5.97 -18.89 1.15
CA ARG A 269 5.40 -20.02 1.94
C ARG A 269 3.90 -19.90 2.21
N LYS A 270 3.16 -19.23 1.30
CA LYS A 270 1.71 -18.98 1.44
C LYS A 270 0.91 -20.26 1.71
N SER A 271 1.19 -21.30 0.93
CA SER A 271 0.44 -22.57 1.00
C SER A 271 0.64 -23.30 2.33
N GLU A 272 1.80 -23.18 2.99
CA GLU A 272 2.07 -23.75 4.30
C GLU A 272 1.19 -23.10 5.38
N VAL A 273 1.21 -21.76 5.46
CA VAL A 273 0.37 -21.01 6.40
C VAL A 273 -1.11 -21.26 6.14
N PHE A 274 -1.50 -21.26 4.87
CA PHE A 274 -2.88 -21.51 4.45
C PHE A 274 -3.37 -22.90 4.88
N SER A 275 -2.55 -23.94 4.64
CA SER A 275 -2.86 -25.31 5.04
C SER A 275 -3.01 -25.44 6.56
N ALA A 276 -2.10 -24.84 7.33
CA ALA A 276 -2.11 -24.87 8.79
C ALA A 276 -3.36 -24.16 9.37
N MET A 277 -3.69 -22.96 8.85
CA MET A 277 -4.86 -22.21 9.30
C MET A 277 -6.18 -22.87 8.95
N THR A 278 -6.27 -23.57 7.82
CA THR A 278 -7.53 -24.19 7.36
C THR A 278 -7.70 -25.65 7.79
N ALA A 279 -6.67 -26.28 8.35
CA ALA A 279 -6.73 -27.70 8.79
C ALA A 279 -7.92 -28.00 9.73
N PRO A 280 -8.26 -27.17 10.74
CA PRO A 280 -9.41 -27.45 11.61
C PRO A 280 -10.76 -27.38 10.88
N ILE A 281 -10.88 -26.57 9.79
CA ILE A 281 -12.10 -26.52 8.98
C ILE A 281 -12.29 -27.85 8.26
N ARG A 282 -11.20 -28.41 7.68
CA ARG A 282 -11.24 -29.74 7.03
C ARG A 282 -11.61 -30.84 8.02
N ALA A 283 -11.06 -30.79 9.22
CA ALA A 283 -11.38 -31.73 10.28
C ALA A 283 -12.86 -31.63 10.71
N ALA A 284 -13.38 -30.41 10.88
CA ALA A 284 -14.78 -30.16 11.20
C ALA A 284 -15.70 -30.65 10.06
N GLU A 285 -15.38 -30.39 8.81
CA GLU A 285 -16.15 -30.85 7.64
C GLU A 285 -16.19 -32.37 7.57
N ALA A 286 -15.06 -33.04 7.77
CA ALA A 286 -14.99 -34.50 7.79
C ALA A 286 -15.90 -35.09 8.89
N ARG A 287 -15.86 -34.51 10.09
CA ARG A 287 -16.71 -34.90 11.20
C ARG A 287 -18.21 -34.69 10.90
N LEU A 288 -18.57 -33.54 10.36
CA LEU A 288 -19.96 -33.24 9.99
C LEU A 288 -20.49 -34.21 8.91
N ARG A 289 -19.64 -34.64 7.97
CA ARG A 289 -19.96 -35.63 6.95
C ARG A 289 -20.22 -37.01 7.60
N GLU A 290 -19.33 -37.45 8.50
CA GLU A 290 -19.46 -38.68 9.22
C GLU A 290 -20.76 -38.70 10.04
N GLU A 291 -21.07 -37.63 10.76
CA GLU A 291 -22.30 -37.47 11.53
C GLU A 291 -23.57 -37.48 10.67
N ALA A 292 -23.54 -36.89 9.46
CA ALA A 292 -24.68 -36.81 8.55
C ALA A 292 -24.91 -38.10 7.72
N GLN A 293 -23.87 -38.91 7.48
CA GLN A 293 -23.90 -40.03 6.55
C GLN A 293 -25.00 -41.07 6.84
N PRO A 294 -25.28 -41.48 8.10
CA PRO A 294 -26.36 -42.44 8.39
C PRO A 294 -27.74 -41.89 7.97
N TYR A 295 -28.00 -40.58 8.25
CA TYR A 295 -29.26 -39.93 7.90
C TYR A 295 -29.43 -39.79 6.36
N ILE A 296 -28.37 -39.37 5.66
CA ILE A 296 -28.35 -39.24 4.20
C ILE A 296 -28.65 -40.62 3.56
N THR A 297 -28.02 -41.67 4.07
CA THR A 297 -28.19 -43.06 3.58
C THR A 297 -29.62 -43.53 3.79
N ASP A 298 -30.22 -43.29 4.95
CA ASP A 298 -31.60 -43.70 5.28
C ASP A 298 -32.60 -42.98 4.34
N ILE A 299 -32.51 -41.66 4.18
CA ILE A 299 -33.37 -40.91 3.26
C ILE A 299 -33.19 -41.38 1.82
N ALA A 300 -31.96 -41.66 1.37
CA ALA A 300 -31.68 -42.20 0.04
C ALA A 300 -32.31 -43.56 -0.21
N ILE A 301 -32.36 -44.45 0.82
CA ILE A 301 -33.04 -45.74 0.74
C ILE A 301 -34.55 -45.51 0.66
N GLN A 302 -35.12 -44.69 1.55
CA GLN A 302 -36.55 -44.39 1.55
C GLN A 302 -37.04 -43.83 0.21
N ARG A 303 -36.23 -42.90 -0.37
CA ARG A 303 -36.52 -42.34 -1.68
C ARG A 303 -36.55 -43.40 -2.79
N ARG A 304 -35.54 -44.29 -2.82
CA ARG A 304 -35.53 -45.39 -3.81
C ARG A 304 -36.72 -46.33 -3.68
N ILE A 305 -37.20 -46.59 -2.46
CA ILE A 305 -38.42 -47.38 -2.22
C ILE A 305 -39.63 -46.61 -2.78
N ALA A 306 -39.78 -45.35 -2.47
CA ALA A 306 -40.90 -44.52 -2.99
C ALA A 306 -40.88 -44.39 -4.54
N GLU A 307 -39.72 -44.31 -5.17
CA GLU A 307 -39.54 -44.32 -6.63
C GLU A 307 -40.01 -45.67 -7.22
N ALA A 308 -39.62 -46.80 -6.59
CA ALA A 308 -40.05 -48.12 -7.04
C ALA A 308 -41.55 -48.36 -6.83
N ASP A 309 -42.13 -47.88 -5.74
CA ASP A 309 -43.57 -47.95 -5.46
C ASP A 309 -44.37 -47.14 -6.47
N MET A 310 -43.93 -45.93 -6.82
CA MET A 310 -44.52 -45.07 -7.84
C MET A 310 -44.51 -45.76 -9.22
N GLU A 311 -43.33 -46.25 -9.65
CA GLU A 311 -43.19 -46.94 -10.93
C GLU A 311 -44.06 -48.19 -11.01
N LYS A 312 -44.16 -48.97 -9.90
CA LYS A 312 -45.03 -50.16 -9.81
C LYS A 312 -46.51 -49.78 -9.93
N ALA A 313 -46.98 -48.75 -9.24
CA ALA A 313 -48.34 -48.28 -9.27
C ALA A 313 -48.72 -47.69 -10.66
N GLU A 314 -47.82 -46.97 -11.28
CA GLU A 314 -47.98 -46.45 -12.64
C GLU A 314 -48.14 -47.59 -13.67
N LYS A 315 -47.27 -48.59 -13.63
CA LYS A 315 -47.33 -49.76 -14.49
C LYS A 315 -48.63 -50.54 -14.28
N ALA A 316 -49.10 -50.67 -13.05
CA ALA A 316 -50.35 -51.34 -12.69
C ALA A 316 -51.57 -50.54 -13.23
N ALA A 317 -51.54 -49.21 -13.10
CA ALA A 317 -52.58 -48.35 -13.66
C ALA A 317 -52.67 -48.42 -15.20
N ILE A 318 -51.51 -48.46 -15.90
CA ILE A 318 -51.47 -48.62 -17.37
C ILE A 318 -52.07 -49.96 -17.81
N ASN A 319 -51.81 -51.01 -17.09
CA ASN A 319 -52.23 -52.36 -17.44
C ASN A 319 -53.66 -52.74 -16.95
N ALA A 320 -54.27 -51.92 -16.09
CA ALA A 320 -55.61 -52.17 -15.56
C ALA A 320 -56.71 -51.99 -16.64
N ILE A 321 -57.49 -53.03 -16.86
CA ILE A 321 -58.64 -53.03 -17.80
C ILE A 321 -59.84 -52.34 -17.16
N ASP A 322 -60.07 -52.58 -15.84
CA ASP A 322 -61.16 -52.01 -15.06
C ASP A 322 -60.85 -50.56 -14.66
N ALA A 323 -61.84 -49.68 -14.87
CA ALA A 323 -61.67 -48.24 -14.61
C ALA A 323 -61.54 -47.94 -13.09
N ILE A 324 -62.19 -48.70 -12.22
CA ILE A 324 -62.11 -48.51 -10.76
C ILE A 324 -60.73 -48.93 -10.27
N VAL A 325 -60.27 -50.10 -10.76
CA VAL A 325 -58.93 -50.63 -10.40
C VAL A 325 -57.84 -49.68 -10.92
N ARG A 326 -58.03 -49.10 -12.13
CA ARG A 326 -57.11 -48.09 -12.69
C ARG A 326 -57.03 -46.84 -11.78
N GLU A 327 -58.16 -46.31 -11.32
CA GLU A 327 -58.20 -45.15 -10.46
C GLU A 327 -57.57 -45.43 -9.09
N GLN A 328 -57.72 -46.63 -8.56
CA GLN A 328 -56.99 -47.02 -7.34
C GLN A 328 -55.49 -46.99 -7.51
N HIS A 329 -54.97 -47.58 -8.62
CA HIS A 329 -53.54 -47.53 -8.89
C HIS A 329 -53.00 -46.13 -9.18
N LEU A 330 -53.81 -45.24 -9.81
CA LEU A 330 -53.45 -43.85 -9.95
C LEU A 330 -53.42 -43.10 -8.64
N ALA A 331 -54.31 -43.40 -7.70
CA ALA A 331 -54.27 -42.83 -6.36
C ALA A 331 -53.02 -43.31 -5.61
N ASP A 332 -52.65 -44.58 -5.70
CA ASP A 332 -51.41 -45.11 -5.12
C ASP A 332 -50.16 -44.42 -5.70
N ALA A 333 -50.14 -44.24 -7.02
CA ALA A 333 -49.06 -43.51 -7.69
C ALA A 333 -48.94 -42.07 -7.26
N ARG A 334 -50.06 -41.35 -7.04
CA ARG A 334 -50.06 -39.95 -6.53
C ARG A 334 -49.49 -39.92 -5.11
N ILE A 335 -49.92 -40.83 -4.22
CA ILE A 335 -49.39 -40.92 -2.84
C ILE A 335 -47.88 -41.17 -2.85
N ALA A 336 -47.42 -42.08 -3.69
CA ALA A 336 -46.00 -42.37 -3.83
C ALA A 336 -45.21 -41.16 -4.41
N ALA A 337 -45.78 -40.44 -5.35
CA ALA A 337 -45.20 -39.21 -5.91
C ALA A 337 -45.13 -38.06 -4.89
N GLU A 338 -46.18 -37.86 -4.08
CA GLU A 338 -46.16 -36.90 -2.96
C GLU A 338 -45.05 -37.24 -1.93
N ARG A 339 -44.95 -38.52 -1.54
CA ARG A 339 -43.89 -39.00 -0.66
C ARG A 339 -42.51 -38.79 -1.26
N LEU A 340 -42.33 -38.99 -2.58
CA LEU A 340 -41.08 -38.77 -3.26
C LEU A 340 -40.66 -37.27 -3.25
N GLN A 341 -41.61 -36.33 -3.35
CA GLN A 341 -41.36 -34.93 -3.23
C GLN A 341 -40.91 -34.50 -1.82
N GLU A 342 -41.42 -35.17 -0.77
CA GLU A 342 -41.04 -34.94 0.63
C GLU A 342 -39.65 -35.49 0.95
N LEU A 343 -39.24 -36.57 0.29
CA LEU A 343 -37.96 -37.26 0.52
C LEU A 343 -36.82 -36.61 -0.26
N GLN A 344 -36.41 -35.43 0.12
CA GLN A 344 -35.22 -34.78 -0.43
C GLN A 344 -33.96 -35.31 0.26
N VAL A 345 -33.08 -35.98 -0.51
CA VAL A 345 -31.80 -36.45 0.01
C VAL A 345 -30.89 -35.24 0.29
N PRO A 346 -30.49 -34.99 1.55
CA PRO A 346 -29.61 -33.90 1.86
C PRO A 346 -28.26 -34.08 1.18
N ALA A 347 -27.65 -32.98 0.76
CA ALA A 347 -26.27 -32.99 0.30
C ALA A 347 -25.30 -33.25 1.46
N GLU A 348 -24.19 -33.89 1.17
CA GLU A 348 -23.11 -34.03 2.16
C GLU A 348 -22.65 -32.65 2.64
N PRO A 349 -22.46 -32.46 3.97
CA PRO A 349 -21.98 -31.20 4.50
C PRO A 349 -20.65 -30.76 3.85
N ARG A 350 -20.65 -29.54 3.37
CA ARG A 350 -19.47 -28.90 2.79
C ARG A 350 -19.37 -27.45 3.30
N LEU A 351 -18.17 -27.06 3.76
CA LEU A 351 -17.93 -25.76 4.36
C LEU A 351 -17.21 -24.80 3.38
N PHE A 352 -16.34 -25.36 2.53
CA PHE A 352 -15.53 -24.57 1.61
C PHE A 352 -15.19 -25.32 0.32
N SER A 353 -14.68 -24.55 -0.65
CA SER A 353 -14.06 -25.03 -1.88
C SER A 353 -12.72 -24.32 -2.06
N ASP A 354 -11.72 -25.01 -2.60
CA ASP A 354 -10.42 -24.39 -2.93
C ASP A 354 -10.56 -23.52 -4.19
N ASP A 355 -11.44 -23.95 -5.11
CA ASP A 355 -11.77 -23.28 -6.36
C ASP A 355 -13.19 -23.64 -6.80
N ALA A 356 -13.90 -22.69 -7.38
CA ALA A 356 -15.25 -22.90 -7.93
C ALA A 356 -15.60 -21.87 -9.01
N THR A 357 -16.21 -22.34 -10.11
CA THR A 357 -16.86 -21.38 -11.02
C THR A 357 -18.10 -20.76 -10.36
N PRO A 358 -18.55 -19.58 -10.77
CA PRO A 358 -19.76 -18.96 -10.23
C PRO A 358 -20.99 -19.88 -10.27
N GLU A 359 -21.08 -20.74 -11.27
CA GLU A 359 -22.16 -21.69 -11.45
C GLU A 359 -22.10 -22.83 -10.43
N VAL A 360 -20.91 -23.39 -10.20
CA VAL A 360 -20.67 -24.43 -9.19
C VAL A 360 -20.88 -23.85 -7.79
N LEU A 361 -20.35 -22.67 -7.52
CA LEU A 361 -20.54 -22.00 -6.24
C LEU A 361 -22.03 -21.75 -5.94
N THR A 362 -22.82 -21.36 -6.96
CA THR A 362 -24.25 -21.17 -6.82
C THR A 362 -24.96 -22.48 -6.43
N SER A 363 -24.66 -23.58 -7.14
CA SER A 363 -25.27 -24.87 -6.84
C SER A 363 -24.85 -25.39 -5.47
N GLN A 364 -23.60 -25.15 -5.06
CA GLN A 364 -23.14 -25.48 -3.71
C GLN A 364 -23.87 -24.66 -2.63
N LEU A 365 -24.06 -23.34 -2.86
CA LEU A 365 -24.85 -22.50 -1.95
C LEU A 365 -26.28 -23.03 -1.76
N ALA A 366 -26.95 -23.39 -2.85
CA ALA A 366 -28.29 -23.97 -2.79
C ALA A 366 -28.33 -25.26 -1.96
N GLN A 367 -27.33 -26.13 -2.13
CA GLN A 367 -27.21 -27.42 -1.41
C GLN A 367 -26.81 -27.27 0.05
N GLN A 368 -26.06 -26.24 0.40
CA GLN A 368 -25.48 -26.02 1.74
C GLN A 368 -26.24 -24.97 2.58
N GLY A 369 -27.52 -24.77 2.29
CA GLY A 369 -28.35 -23.82 3.05
C GLY A 369 -27.91 -22.36 2.91
N GLY A 370 -27.43 -21.98 1.74
CA GLY A 370 -27.04 -20.62 1.41
C GLY A 370 -25.65 -20.20 1.88
N ARG A 371 -24.78 -21.11 2.35
CA ARG A 371 -23.47 -20.75 2.89
C ARG A 371 -22.34 -21.56 2.26
N MET A 372 -21.29 -20.88 1.85
CA MET A 372 -20.06 -21.47 1.32
C MET A 372 -18.87 -20.55 1.55
N ALA A 373 -17.68 -21.14 1.60
CA ALA A 373 -16.44 -20.37 1.52
C ALA A 373 -15.64 -20.77 0.28
N VAL A 374 -14.84 -19.83 -0.24
CA VAL A 374 -13.77 -20.12 -1.18
C VAL A 374 -12.46 -19.76 -0.50
N LEU A 375 -11.63 -20.75 -0.27
CA LEU A 375 -10.36 -20.63 0.43
C LEU A 375 -9.25 -21.07 -0.53
N SER A 376 -8.50 -20.10 -1.10
CA SER A 376 -7.51 -20.36 -2.15
C SER A 376 -6.15 -19.71 -1.86
N PRO A 377 -5.06 -20.48 -1.87
CA PRO A 377 -3.70 -19.93 -1.70
C PRO A 377 -3.16 -19.22 -2.96
N GLU A 378 -3.86 -19.31 -4.11
CA GLU A 378 -3.36 -18.80 -5.40
C GLU A 378 -4.32 -17.80 -6.08
N GLY A 379 -5.52 -17.60 -5.56
CA GLY A 379 -6.46 -16.57 -6.01
C GLY A 379 -7.06 -16.79 -7.40
N GLU A 380 -7.16 -18.01 -7.87
CA GLU A 380 -7.70 -18.33 -9.21
C GLU A 380 -9.15 -17.87 -9.40
N ILE A 381 -9.91 -17.73 -8.33
CA ILE A 381 -11.30 -17.25 -8.33
C ILE A 381 -11.46 -15.91 -9.07
N PHE A 382 -10.45 -15.01 -9.03
CA PHE A 382 -10.51 -13.75 -9.75
C PHE A 382 -10.50 -13.94 -11.26
N SER A 383 -9.61 -14.79 -11.78
CA SER A 383 -9.53 -15.10 -13.20
C SER A 383 -10.76 -15.85 -13.70
N ILE A 384 -11.33 -16.72 -12.87
CA ILE A 384 -12.52 -17.50 -13.16
C ILE A 384 -13.75 -16.58 -13.21
N ALA A 385 -13.92 -15.73 -12.20
CA ALA A 385 -15.03 -14.76 -12.15
C ALA A 385 -14.93 -13.70 -13.25
N ALA A 386 -13.70 -13.39 -13.72
CA ALA A 386 -13.47 -12.54 -14.89
C ALA A 386 -13.88 -13.20 -16.23
N GLY A 387 -14.27 -14.47 -16.23
CA GLY A 387 -14.75 -15.17 -17.41
C GLY A 387 -13.72 -16.03 -18.14
N ARG A 388 -12.64 -16.47 -17.46
CA ARG A 388 -11.61 -17.35 -18.06
C ARG A 388 -12.19 -18.57 -18.78
N TYR A 389 -13.27 -19.15 -18.26
CA TYR A 389 -13.92 -20.33 -18.84
C TYR A 389 -15.22 -20.01 -19.58
N SER A 390 -15.93 -18.93 -19.21
CA SER A 390 -17.26 -18.59 -19.78
C SER A 390 -17.21 -17.50 -20.84
N GLY A 391 -16.09 -16.80 -20.98
CA GLY A 391 -15.95 -15.67 -21.90
C GLY A 391 -16.69 -14.39 -21.44
N ALA A 392 -17.48 -14.45 -20.36
CA ALA A 392 -18.20 -13.33 -19.79
C ALA A 392 -18.03 -13.27 -18.25
N PRO A 393 -17.71 -12.10 -17.67
CA PRO A 393 -17.61 -11.94 -16.23
C PRO A 393 -18.93 -12.17 -15.52
N ASN A 394 -18.91 -12.94 -14.42
CA ASN A 394 -20.07 -13.19 -13.58
C ASN A 394 -19.73 -13.03 -12.09
N PHE A 395 -20.07 -11.89 -11.51
CA PHE A 395 -19.83 -11.55 -10.10
C PHE A 395 -21.11 -11.59 -9.25
N ALA A 396 -22.26 -11.97 -9.82
CA ALA A 396 -23.54 -11.87 -9.12
C ALA A 396 -23.55 -12.68 -7.82
N VAL A 397 -23.12 -13.95 -7.86
CA VAL A 397 -23.07 -14.83 -6.69
C VAL A 397 -22.16 -14.27 -5.58
N LEU A 398 -21.03 -13.65 -5.92
CA LEU A 398 -20.13 -13.04 -4.95
C LEU A 398 -20.75 -11.78 -4.33
N LYS A 399 -21.45 -10.96 -5.12
CA LYS A 399 -22.11 -9.73 -4.61
C LYS A 399 -23.25 -10.05 -3.66
N HIS A 400 -24.15 -10.94 -4.03
CA HIS A 400 -25.26 -11.40 -3.19
C HIS A 400 -24.70 -12.16 -1.97
N GLY A 401 -23.73 -13.03 -2.18
CA GLY A 401 -23.07 -13.78 -1.12
C GLY A 401 -22.33 -12.93 -0.11
N HIS A 402 -21.79 -11.76 -0.51
CA HIS A 402 -21.22 -10.81 0.43
C HIS A 402 -22.28 -10.09 1.26
N ALA A 403 -23.41 -9.74 0.64
CA ALA A 403 -24.46 -8.95 1.29
C ALA A 403 -25.43 -9.81 2.16
N GLY A 404 -25.40 -11.13 2.03
CA GLY A 404 -26.37 -12.00 2.68
C GLY A 404 -27.76 -11.94 2.02
N GLU A 405 -27.82 -11.59 0.73
CA GLU A 405 -29.06 -11.38 -0.02
C GLU A 405 -29.55 -12.68 -0.68
N GLY A 406 -30.86 -12.80 -0.82
CA GLY A 406 -31.46 -13.90 -1.56
C GLY A 406 -31.20 -13.82 -3.05
N MET A 407 -31.20 -14.98 -3.71
CA MET A 407 -31.05 -15.07 -5.17
C MET A 407 -31.87 -16.20 -5.74
N ARG A 408 -32.44 -15.95 -6.93
CA ARG A 408 -33.13 -16.97 -7.73
C ARG A 408 -32.43 -17.09 -9.06
N ILE A 409 -32.14 -18.31 -9.45
CA ILE A 409 -31.39 -18.59 -10.67
C ILE A 409 -32.18 -19.60 -11.50
N ASP A 410 -32.63 -19.12 -12.65
CA ASP A 410 -33.32 -19.92 -13.66
C ASP A 410 -32.33 -20.24 -14.77
N ARG A 411 -32.16 -21.52 -15.07
CA ARG A 411 -31.30 -22.01 -16.16
C ARG A 411 -32.08 -22.89 -17.11
N VAL A 412 -31.80 -22.76 -18.42
CA VAL A 412 -32.40 -23.63 -19.41
C VAL A 412 -32.03 -25.10 -19.13
N GLY A 413 -33.05 -25.95 -18.98
CA GLY A 413 -32.87 -27.40 -18.80
C GLY A 413 -32.52 -27.86 -17.38
N ARG A 414 -32.59 -26.98 -16.37
CA ARG A 414 -32.42 -27.32 -14.93
C ARG A 414 -33.55 -26.73 -14.08
N ALA A 415 -33.83 -27.36 -12.96
CA ALA A 415 -34.75 -26.78 -11.97
C ALA A 415 -34.24 -25.43 -11.50
N SER A 416 -35.14 -24.48 -11.19
CA SER A 416 -34.82 -23.20 -10.62
C SER A 416 -34.20 -23.39 -9.24
N GLU A 417 -33.04 -22.78 -9.01
CA GLU A 417 -32.37 -22.77 -7.69
C GLU A 417 -32.78 -21.49 -6.94
N VAL A 418 -33.36 -21.65 -5.76
CA VAL A 418 -33.76 -20.54 -4.89
C VAL A 418 -32.89 -20.59 -3.64
N ILE A 419 -32.17 -19.50 -3.39
CA ILE A 419 -31.35 -19.33 -2.19
C ILE A 419 -31.94 -18.14 -1.45
N GLU A 420 -32.53 -18.37 -0.26
CA GLU A 420 -33.18 -17.30 0.50
C GLU A 420 -32.19 -16.26 1.03
N SER A 421 -31.02 -16.69 1.42
CA SER A 421 -29.93 -15.83 1.94
C SER A 421 -28.59 -16.44 1.59
N ALA A 422 -27.85 -15.81 0.69
CA ALA A 422 -26.55 -16.28 0.25
C ALA A 422 -25.43 -15.67 1.11
N HIS A 423 -24.54 -16.51 1.63
CA HIS A 423 -23.38 -16.11 2.42
C HIS A 423 -22.13 -16.76 1.86
N VAL A 424 -21.28 -15.95 1.28
CA VAL A 424 -19.97 -16.36 0.77
C VAL A 424 -18.88 -15.74 1.61
N THR A 425 -17.91 -16.54 2.01
CA THR A 425 -16.64 -16.07 2.60
C THR A 425 -15.53 -16.30 1.60
N LEU A 426 -14.66 -15.30 1.39
CA LEU A 426 -13.44 -15.44 0.61
C LEU A 426 -12.22 -15.28 1.52
N GLY A 427 -11.33 -16.29 1.49
CA GLY A 427 -9.99 -16.21 2.10
C GLY A 427 -8.96 -16.55 1.03
N ILE A 428 -8.35 -15.51 0.46
CA ILE A 428 -7.57 -15.64 -0.78
C ILE A 428 -6.17 -15.11 -0.57
N CYS A 429 -5.17 -15.88 -1.02
CA CYS A 429 -3.83 -15.35 -1.25
C CYS A 429 -3.63 -15.16 -2.77
N THR A 430 -2.96 -14.09 -3.17
CA THR A 430 -2.67 -13.82 -4.58
C THR A 430 -1.28 -13.20 -4.74
N GLN A 431 -0.90 -12.92 -5.96
CA GLN A 431 0.32 -12.15 -6.24
C GLN A 431 -0.03 -10.67 -6.46
N PRO A 432 0.88 -9.74 -6.13
CA PRO A 432 0.65 -8.30 -6.37
C PRO A 432 0.32 -7.99 -7.84
N ASP A 433 0.97 -8.69 -8.80
CA ASP A 433 0.72 -8.51 -10.23
C ASP A 433 -0.70 -8.93 -10.64
N VAL A 434 -1.25 -9.98 -10.01
CA VAL A 434 -2.64 -10.40 -10.24
C VAL A 434 -3.60 -9.32 -9.73
N LEU A 435 -3.29 -8.73 -8.57
CA LEU A 435 -4.09 -7.64 -8.02
C LEU A 435 -4.03 -6.39 -8.92
N ALA A 436 -2.84 -6.02 -9.40
CA ALA A 436 -2.66 -4.93 -10.37
C ALA A 436 -3.43 -5.20 -11.67
N GLY A 437 -3.41 -6.43 -12.18
CA GLY A 437 -4.13 -6.84 -13.40
C GLY A 437 -5.67 -6.77 -13.29
N LEU A 438 -6.24 -6.67 -12.07
CA LEU A 438 -7.68 -6.43 -11.91
C LEU A 438 -8.10 -5.05 -12.49
N ALA A 439 -7.16 -4.11 -12.61
CA ALA A 439 -7.36 -2.82 -13.24
C ALA A 439 -7.73 -2.93 -14.73
N ASP A 440 -7.12 -3.89 -15.44
CA ASP A 440 -7.26 -4.06 -16.88
C ASP A 440 -8.63 -4.62 -17.28
N THR A 441 -9.41 -5.06 -16.30
CA THR A 441 -10.75 -5.59 -16.49
C THR A 441 -11.80 -4.58 -16.00
N PRO A 442 -12.38 -3.74 -16.88
CA PRO A 442 -13.30 -2.65 -16.48
C PRO A 442 -14.50 -3.12 -15.65
N GLN A 443 -14.89 -4.38 -15.83
CA GLN A 443 -16.03 -4.99 -15.13
C GLN A 443 -15.79 -5.14 -13.62
N PHE A 444 -14.55 -5.30 -13.15
CA PHE A 444 -14.25 -5.37 -11.73
C PHE A 444 -14.56 -4.05 -11.01
N ARG A 445 -14.19 -2.92 -11.62
CA ARG A 445 -14.52 -1.58 -11.11
C ARG A 445 -16.00 -1.27 -11.18
N GLY A 446 -16.59 -1.48 -12.37
CA GLY A 446 -17.99 -1.11 -12.64
C GLY A 446 -19.03 -1.91 -11.86
N GLN A 447 -18.71 -3.09 -11.33
CA GLN A 447 -19.65 -3.95 -10.62
C GLN A 447 -19.49 -3.94 -9.09
N GLY A 448 -18.57 -3.16 -8.53
CA GLY A 448 -18.42 -2.95 -7.07
C GLY A 448 -17.88 -4.16 -6.29
N LEU A 449 -17.22 -5.14 -6.96
CA LEU A 449 -16.58 -6.25 -6.26
C LEU A 449 -15.35 -5.78 -5.49
N LEU A 450 -14.53 -4.90 -6.10
CA LEU A 450 -13.31 -4.37 -5.48
C LEU A 450 -13.58 -3.69 -4.14
N GLY A 451 -14.69 -2.96 -4.02
CA GLY A 451 -15.09 -2.31 -2.78
C GLY A 451 -15.51 -3.26 -1.64
N ARG A 452 -15.60 -4.57 -1.88
CA ARG A 452 -15.95 -5.59 -0.88
C ARG A 452 -14.75 -6.37 -0.34
N LEU A 453 -13.58 -6.20 -0.97
CA LEU A 453 -12.38 -6.94 -0.60
C LEU A 453 -11.63 -6.23 0.53
N LEU A 454 -11.26 -6.96 1.55
CA LEU A 454 -10.35 -6.53 2.61
C LEU A 454 -8.92 -6.89 2.19
N TYR A 455 -8.19 -5.88 1.76
CA TYR A 455 -6.86 -6.04 1.19
C TYR A 455 -5.78 -6.08 2.26
N SER A 456 -4.79 -6.91 2.01
CA SER A 456 -3.52 -6.93 2.72
C SER A 456 -2.38 -7.02 1.69
N VAL A 457 -1.44 -6.09 1.75
CA VAL A 457 -0.26 -6.01 0.87
C VAL A 457 0.97 -5.95 1.78
N PRO A 458 1.34 -7.05 2.43
CA PRO A 458 2.41 -7.05 3.41
C PRO A 458 3.79 -7.02 2.74
N ALA A 459 4.78 -6.49 3.46
CA ALA A 459 6.17 -6.58 3.07
C ALA A 459 6.65 -8.05 3.11
N SER A 460 7.39 -8.48 2.08
CA SER A 460 7.96 -9.83 2.04
C SER A 460 9.15 -9.95 2.97
N LEU A 461 9.23 -11.05 3.73
CA LEU A 461 10.40 -11.41 4.53
C LEU A 461 11.46 -12.21 3.74
N LEU A 462 11.29 -12.35 2.43
CA LEU A 462 12.23 -13.09 1.59
C LEU A 462 13.62 -12.43 1.64
N GLY A 463 14.64 -13.22 1.97
CA GLY A 463 16.03 -12.73 2.16
C GLY A 463 16.38 -12.33 3.60
N TYR A 464 15.39 -12.22 4.50
CA TYR A 464 15.59 -11.86 5.91
C TYR A 464 15.14 -12.95 6.88
N ARG A 465 14.80 -14.14 6.37
CA ARG A 465 14.25 -15.25 7.14
C ARG A 465 15.29 -15.94 7.99
N ASP A 466 14.90 -16.32 9.22
CA ASP A 466 15.67 -17.28 10.01
C ASP A 466 15.59 -18.67 9.37
N ALA A 467 16.73 -19.35 9.35
CA ALA A 467 16.85 -20.74 8.86
C ALA A 467 16.37 -21.77 9.89
N SER A 468 16.27 -21.41 11.17
CA SER A 468 15.93 -22.31 12.28
C SER A 468 14.91 -21.66 13.24
N PRO A 469 13.72 -21.29 12.76
CA PRO A 469 12.70 -20.68 13.60
C PRO A 469 12.18 -21.64 14.66
N GLU A 470 11.65 -21.10 15.76
CA GLU A 470 10.97 -21.91 16.77
C GLU A 470 9.72 -22.59 16.21
N LEU A 471 9.52 -23.85 16.59
CA LEU A 471 8.32 -24.59 16.22
C LEU A 471 7.15 -24.21 17.13
N ILE A 472 5.94 -24.28 16.60
CA ILE A 472 4.72 -24.03 17.39
C ILE A 472 4.63 -25.10 18.49
N PRO A 473 4.49 -24.74 19.78
CA PRO A 473 4.23 -25.69 20.84
C PRO A 473 2.94 -26.48 20.60
N ALA A 474 2.99 -27.82 20.79
CA ALA A 474 1.87 -28.68 20.46
C ALA A 474 0.55 -28.27 21.16
N HIS A 475 0.61 -27.78 22.40
CA HIS A 475 -0.58 -27.34 23.13
C HIS A 475 -1.25 -26.11 22.51
N ILE A 476 -0.49 -25.18 21.90
CA ILE A 476 -1.02 -24.00 21.19
C ILE A 476 -1.73 -24.45 19.92
N ALA A 477 -1.09 -25.31 19.13
CA ALA A 477 -1.68 -25.87 17.92
C ALA A 477 -2.97 -26.66 18.23
N GLN A 478 -2.96 -27.45 19.28
CA GLN A 478 -4.14 -28.24 19.72
C GLN A 478 -5.26 -27.30 20.20
N THR A 479 -4.96 -26.30 21.03
CA THR A 479 -5.94 -25.30 21.49
C THR A 479 -6.64 -24.61 20.33
N TYR A 480 -5.87 -24.21 19.30
CA TYR A 480 -6.42 -23.62 18.08
C TYR A 480 -7.36 -24.58 17.36
N ALA A 481 -6.87 -25.81 17.10
CA ALA A 481 -7.62 -26.83 16.37
C ALA A 481 -8.94 -27.20 17.07
N ASP A 482 -8.89 -27.47 18.35
CA ASP A 482 -10.05 -27.87 19.15
C ASP A 482 -11.07 -26.74 19.28
N THR A 483 -10.57 -25.51 19.51
CA THR A 483 -11.45 -24.35 19.69
C THR A 483 -12.18 -24.02 18.40
N LEU A 484 -11.48 -23.97 17.27
CA LEU A 484 -12.09 -23.64 15.99
C LEU A 484 -13.04 -24.74 15.53
N THR A 485 -12.67 -26.04 15.67
CA THR A 485 -13.53 -27.18 15.34
C THR A 485 -14.80 -27.16 16.18
N SER A 486 -14.69 -26.92 17.49
CA SER A 486 -15.85 -26.81 18.38
C SER A 486 -16.76 -25.65 17.99
N LEU A 487 -16.19 -24.47 17.66
CA LEU A 487 -16.95 -23.31 17.24
C LEU A 487 -17.73 -23.60 15.94
N ILE A 488 -17.08 -24.19 14.94
CA ILE A 488 -17.70 -24.57 13.66
C ILE A 488 -18.85 -25.54 13.90
N THR A 489 -18.62 -26.63 14.63
CA THR A 489 -19.63 -27.66 14.89
C THR A 489 -20.86 -27.11 15.62
N ARG A 490 -20.63 -26.27 16.62
CA ARG A 490 -21.71 -25.62 17.38
C ARG A 490 -22.53 -24.67 16.55
N LEU A 491 -21.90 -23.80 15.77
CA LEU A 491 -22.59 -22.84 14.88
C LEU A 491 -23.31 -23.60 13.76
N HIS A 492 -22.72 -24.70 13.25
CA HIS A 492 -23.35 -25.55 12.23
C HIS A 492 -24.66 -26.15 12.75
N GLY A 493 -24.70 -26.61 13.99
CA GLY A 493 -25.86 -27.25 14.62
C GLY A 493 -27.01 -26.27 14.97
N LEU A 494 -26.84 -24.94 14.80
CA LEU A 494 -27.94 -24.02 15.06
C LEU A 494 -29.02 -24.17 13.99
N SER A 495 -30.28 -24.30 14.43
CA SER A 495 -31.46 -24.30 13.54
C SER A 495 -31.72 -22.91 12.96
N GLU A 496 -31.58 -21.89 13.79
CA GLU A 496 -31.82 -20.49 13.43
C GLU A 496 -30.54 -19.65 13.59
N PRO A 497 -30.31 -18.65 12.73
CA PRO A 497 -29.21 -17.74 12.88
C PRO A 497 -29.27 -16.88 14.15
N VAL A 498 -28.13 -16.67 14.80
CA VAL A 498 -27.98 -15.79 15.96
C VAL A 498 -27.87 -14.35 15.51
N SER A 499 -28.58 -13.44 16.15
CA SER A 499 -28.45 -12.00 15.96
C SER A 499 -27.70 -11.40 17.15
N LEU A 500 -26.50 -10.89 16.91
CA LEU A 500 -25.68 -10.18 17.88
C LEU A 500 -26.06 -8.69 17.89
N THR A 501 -26.12 -8.09 19.07
CA THR A 501 -26.39 -6.65 19.26
C THR A 501 -25.21 -5.99 19.95
N PHE A 502 -25.11 -4.67 19.83
CA PHE A 502 -24.12 -3.89 20.57
C PHE A 502 -24.66 -3.44 21.91
N SER A 503 -23.78 -3.27 22.89
CA SER A 503 -24.06 -2.47 24.09
C SER A 503 -24.31 -0.99 23.73
N ASP A 504 -24.83 -0.19 24.66
CA ASP A 504 -25.03 1.25 24.42
C ASP A 504 -23.71 1.96 24.06
N ALA A 505 -22.64 1.66 24.78
CA ALA A 505 -21.30 2.18 24.50
C ALA A 505 -20.76 1.68 23.14
N GLY A 506 -20.99 0.41 22.79
CA GLY A 506 -20.64 -0.14 21.49
C GLY A 506 -21.43 0.52 20.35
N THR A 507 -22.73 0.77 20.55
CA THR A 507 -23.56 1.49 19.58
C THR A 507 -23.06 2.92 19.35
N THR A 508 -22.64 3.60 20.43
CA THR A 508 -22.04 4.94 20.32
C THR A 508 -20.75 4.89 19.50
N ALA A 509 -19.87 3.92 19.77
CA ALA A 509 -18.62 3.76 19.02
C ALA A 509 -18.84 3.48 17.52
N VAL A 510 -19.86 2.68 17.16
CA VAL A 510 -20.26 2.48 15.76
C VAL A 510 -20.70 3.80 15.10
N GLN A 511 -21.48 4.64 15.82
CA GLN A 511 -21.90 5.93 15.29
C GLN A 511 -20.77 6.92 15.13
N GLU A 512 -19.77 6.87 16.01
CA GLU A 512 -18.55 7.67 15.91
C GLU A 512 -17.76 7.30 14.65
N LEU A 513 -17.56 6.00 14.40
CA LEU A 513 -16.91 5.53 13.18
C LEU A 513 -17.62 6.04 11.92
N LEU A 514 -18.95 6.02 11.88
CA LEU A 514 -19.71 6.54 10.73
C LEU A 514 -19.50 8.04 10.55
N ARG A 515 -19.54 8.83 11.66
CA ARG A 515 -19.33 10.29 11.62
C ARG A 515 -17.92 10.67 11.17
N GLU A 516 -16.93 9.88 11.54
CA GLU A 516 -15.53 10.10 11.15
C GLU A 516 -15.26 9.69 9.69
N THR A 517 -15.95 8.65 9.22
CA THR A 517 -15.74 8.13 7.85
C THR A 517 -16.38 9.04 6.79
N GLU A 518 -17.57 9.59 7.04
CA GLU A 518 -18.32 10.37 6.05
C GLU A 518 -17.57 11.58 5.48
N PRO A 519 -16.89 12.43 6.28
CA PRO A 519 -16.12 13.56 5.74
C PRO A 519 -14.95 13.17 4.86
N ARG A 520 -14.43 11.94 4.98
CA ARG A 520 -13.28 11.45 4.23
C ARG A 520 -13.58 11.23 2.74
N PHE A 521 -14.86 11.22 2.34
CA PHE A 521 -15.27 11.15 0.94
C PHE A 521 -15.21 12.49 0.19
N ARG A 522 -15.01 13.62 0.91
CA ARG A 522 -14.95 14.94 0.28
C ARG A 522 -13.77 15.04 -0.67
N PRO A 523 -13.89 15.83 -1.77
CA PRO A 523 -12.79 16.05 -2.69
C PRO A 523 -11.51 16.48 -1.98
N GLY A 524 -10.39 15.83 -2.30
CA GLY A 524 -9.08 16.07 -1.66
C GLY A 524 -8.80 15.28 -0.40
N ASN A 525 -9.77 14.52 0.14
CA ASN A 525 -9.56 13.60 1.25
C ASN A 525 -9.28 12.17 0.77
N ASP A 526 -8.77 11.36 1.67
CA ASP A 526 -8.16 10.06 1.40
C ASP A 526 -9.11 8.96 0.89
N LEU A 527 -10.43 9.06 1.11
CA LEU A 527 -11.41 8.13 0.56
C LEU A 527 -12.14 8.66 -0.68
N ALA A 528 -11.82 9.87 -1.14
CA ALA A 528 -12.48 10.48 -2.30
C ALA A 528 -12.30 9.67 -3.60
N HIS A 529 -11.17 8.98 -3.74
CA HIS A 529 -10.83 8.17 -4.93
C HIS A 529 -11.30 6.70 -4.84
N MET A 530 -11.77 6.25 -3.66
CA MET A 530 -12.22 4.88 -3.41
C MET A 530 -13.57 4.80 -2.65
N PRO A 531 -14.62 5.51 -3.12
CA PRO A 531 -15.90 5.61 -2.39
C PRO A 531 -16.64 4.28 -2.33
N ASP A 532 -16.43 3.38 -3.28
CA ASP A 532 -17.01 2.04 -3.32
C ASP A 532 -16.48 1.16 -2.17
N TRP A 533 -15.21 1.28 -1.82
CA TRP A 533 -14.58 0.59 -0.69
C TRP A 533 -14.91 1.31 0.63
N GLY A 534 -14.71 2.60 0.68
CA GLY A 534 -14.93 3.40 1.89
C GLY A 534 -16.38 3.30 2.40
N GLY A 535 -17.36 3.25 1.49
CA GLY A 535 -18.76 3.05 1.85
C GLY A 535 -19.09 1.67 2.44
N LYS A 536 -18.18 0.66 2.29
CA LYS A 536 -18.31 -0.67 2.90
C LYS A 536 -17.48 -0.81 4.19
N PHE A 537 -16.55 0.10 4.43
CA PHE A 537 -15.63 0.05 5.55
C PHE A 537 -16.29 -0.05 6.92
N PRO A 538 -17.28 0.78 7.30
CA PRO A 538 -17.95 0.65 8.60
C PRO A 538 -18.67 -0.68 8.77
N GLY A 539 -19.31 -1.20 7.71
CA GLY A 539 -19.93 -2.52 7.71
C GLY A 539 -18.92 -3.64 7.94
N ALA A 540 -17.73 -3.55 7.31
CA ALA A 540 -16.67 -4.52 7.51
C ALA A 540 -16.17 -4.54 8.97
N VAL A 541 -16.01 -3.36 9.62
CA VAL A 541 -15.64 -3.28 11.04
C VAL A 541 -16.72 -3.91 11.92
N VAL A 542 -18.01 -3.68 11.63
CA VAL A 542 -19.12 -4.32 12.34
C VAL A 542 -19.08 -5.84 12.21
N ARG A 543 -18.81 -6.38 11.02
CA ARG A 543 -18.64 -7.83 10.79
C ARG A 543 -17.47 -8.40 11.60
N ILE A 544 -16.32 -7.72 11.58
CA ILE A 544 -15.14 -8.12 12.37
C ILE A 544 -15.47 -8.11 13.87
N ALA A 545 -16.18 -7.09 14.37
CA ALA A 545 -16.58 -7.04 15.77
C ALA A 545 -17.47 -8.24 16.17
N GLY A 546 -18.38 -8.66 15.29
CA GLY A 546 -19.17 -9.89 15.48
C GLY A 546 -18.32 -11.15 15.56
N LEU A 547 -17.33 -11.28 14.66
CA LEU A 547 -16.42 -12.43 14.66
C LEU A 547 -15.54 -12.47 15.91
N LEU A 548 -14.98 -11.35 16.33
CA LEU A 548 -14.21 -11.25 17.58
C LEU A 548 -15.06 -11.60 18.79
N HIS A 549 -16.29 -11.11 18.84
CA HIS A 549 -17.24 -11.42 19.94
C HIS A 549 -17.51 -12.91 20.02
N LEU A 550 -17.78 -13.58 18.89
CA LEU A 550 -17.98 -15.04 18.85
C LEU A 550 -16.75 -15.80 19.35
N ALA A 551 -15.56 -15.39 18.92
CA ALA A 551 -14.30 -16.05 19.25
C ALA A 551 -13.89 -15.83 20.72
N HIS A 552 -14.21 -14.67 21.33
CA HIS A 552 -14.06 -14.41 22.75
C HIS A 552 -15.03 -15.27 23.58
N HIS A 553 -16.29 -15.39 23.14
CA HIS A 553 -17.34 -16.16 23.82
C HIS A 553 -17.48 -17.58 23.28
N ARG A 554 -16.36 -18.22 22.90
CA ARG A 554 -16.28 -19.56 22.27
C ARG A 554 -17.04 -20.66 23.02
N HIS A 555 -17.29 -20.52 24.33
CA HIS A 555 -17.98 -21.49 25.16
C HIS A 555 -19.51 -21.25 25.29
N GLY A 556 -20.10 -20.30 24.54
CA GLY A 556 -21.52 -20.36 24.26
C GLY A 556 -22.46 -19.37 24.91
N THR A 557 -22.02 -18.20 25.27
CA THR A 557 -22.91 -17.10 25.69
C THR A 557 -22.91 -15.94 24.71
N TRP A 558 -23.24 -16.23 23.45
CA TRP A 558 -23.28 -15.21 22.39
C TRP A 558 -24.42 -14.20 22.53
N THR A 559 -25.32 -14.40 23.48
CA THR A 559 -26.44 -13.49 23.79
C THR A 559 -26.01 -12.19 24.48
N ARG A 560 -24.75 -12.12 24.95
CA ARG A 560 -24.21 -10.86 25.50
C ARG A 560 -24.04 -9.84 24.39
N PRO A 561 -24.30 -8.54 24.64
CA PRO A 561 -24.04 -7.49 23.68
C PRO A 561 -22.54 -7.35 23.39
N ILE A 562 -22.20 -7.00 22.16
CA ILE A 562 -20.81 -6.67 21.74
C ILE A 562 -20.39 -5.40 22.50
N SER A 563 -19.31 -5.47 23.23
CA SER A 563 -18.80 -4.35 24.02
C SER A 563 -18.06 -3.31 23.15
N ALA A 564 -17.88 -2.10 23.70
CA ALA A 564 -17.07 -1.05 23.06
C ALA A 564 -15.61 -1.46 22.89
N GLU A 565 -15.05 -2.26 23.81
CA GLU A 565 -13.68 -2.78 23.74
C GLU A 565 -13.53 -3.75 22.56
N THR A 566 -14.47 -4.68 22.39
CA THR A 566 -14.48 -5.59 21.24
C THR A 566 -14.59 -4.80 19.92
N PHE A 567 -15.41 -3.74 19.91
CA PHE A 567 -15.52 -2.88 18.73
C PHE A 567 -14.23 -2.09 18.49
N ALA A 568 -13.56 -1.62 19.53
CA ALA A 568 -12.27 -0.91 19.40
C ALA A 568 -11.18 -1.83 18.79
N CYS A 569 -11.11 -3.10 19.19
CA CYS A 569 -10.24 -4.09 18.57
C CYS A 569 -10.59 -4.27 17.07
N ALA A 570 -11.87 -4.41 16.74
CA ALA A 570 -12.33 -4.53 15.36
C ALA A 570 -12.01 -3.28 14.53
N ARG A 571 -12.10 -2.10 15.12
CA ARG A 571 -11.73 -0.83 14.48
C ARG A 571 -10.24 -0.78 14.15
N GLN A 572 -9.36 -1.18 15.06
CA GLN A 572 -7.91 -1.23 14.79
C GLN A 572 -7.57 -2.19 13.63
N ILE A 573 -8.23 -3.35 13.58
CA ILE A 573 -8.11 -4.26 12.44
C ILE A 573 -8.68 -3.60 11.17
N GLY A 574 -9.77 -2.86 11.27
CA GLY A 574 -10.34 -2.10 10.16
C GLY A 574 -9.37 -1.05 9.62
N GLU A 575 -8.70 -0.29 10.49
CA GLU A 575 -7.69 0.71 10.10
C GLU A 575 -6.48 0.08 9.42
N TYR A 576 -6.07 -1.11 9.84
CA TYR A 576 -5.09 -1.92 9.10
C TYR A 576 -5.57 -2.16 7.65
N PHE A 577 -6.79 -2.68 7.47
CA PHE A 577 -7.32 -2.93 6.12
C PHE A 577 -7.51 -1.65 5.31
N LEU A 578 -7.80 -0.53 5.96
CA LEU A 578 -7.92 0.76 5.29
C LEU A 578 -6.58 1.21 4.69
N ALA A 579 -5.49 1.15 5.46
CA ALA A 579 -4.16 1.49 4.97
C ALA A 579 -3.75 0.59 3.80
N HIS A 580 -4.00 -0.71 3.93
CA HIS A 580 -3.71 -1.69 2.87
C HIS A 580 -4.64 -1.58 1.67
N ALA A 581 -5.89 -1.15 1.85
CA ALA A 581 -6.81 -0.89 0.74
C ALA A 581 -6.33 0.31 -0.09
N GLN A 582 -5.89 1.39 0.56
CA GLN A 582 -5.30 2.53 -0.14
C GLN A 582 -4.11 2.10 -1.00
N ALA A 583 -3.18 1.30 -0.44
CA ALA A 583 -2.05 0.77 -1.19
C ALA A 583 -2.47 -0.17 -2.34
N ALA A 584 -3.48 -1.01 -2.12
CA ALA A 584 -4.03 -1.88 -3.16
C ALA A 584 -4.69 -1.07 -4.29
N TYR A 585 -5.43 -0.01 -3.96
CA TYR A 585 -6.03 0.88 -4.96
C TYR A 585 -4.98 1.67 -5.74
N ASP A 586 -3.87 2.03 -5.09
CA ASP A 586 -2.71 2.63 -5.77
C ASP A 586 -2.08 1.62 -6.77
N LEU A 587 -1.94 0.35 -6.38
CA LEU A 587 -1.46 -0.74 -7.27
C LEU A 587 -2.43 -1.00 -8.43
N ILE A 588 -3.74 -1.00 -8.15
CA ILE A 588 -4.80 -1.17 -9.16
C ILE A 588 -4.91 0.06 -10.07
N GLY A 589 -4.13 1.14 -9.81
CA GLY A 589 -4.18 2.36 -10.61
C GLY A 589 -5.54 3.06 -10.51
N ALA A 590 -6.18 3.01 -9.34
CA ALA A 590 -7.52 3.57 -9.13
C ALA A 590 -7.50 5.09 -8.99
N ASP A 591 -6.34 5.70 -8.68
CA ASP A 591 -6.15 7.14 -8.73
C ASP A 591 -5.73 7.56 -10.15
N PRO A 592 -6.64 8.14 -10.94
CA PRO A 592 -6.33 8.56 -12.30
C PRO A 592 -5.23 9.63 -12.33
N ASP A 593 -5.17 10.51 -11.32
CA ASP A 593 -4.20 11.59 -11.25
C ASP A 593 -2.79 11.04 -11.01
N LEU A 594 -2.67 10.02 -10.15
CA LEU A 594 -1.42 9.31 -9.89
C LEU A 594 -0.99 8.45 -11.09
N ALA A 595 -1.94 7.80 -11.75
CA ALA A 595 -1.69 7.04 -12.97
C ALA A 595 -1.23 7.96 -14.12
N ASP A 596 -1.76 9.17 -14.21
CA ASP A 596 -1.33 10.19 -15.16
C ASP A 596 0.07 10.72 -14.82
N ALA A 597 0.36 10.94 -13.54
CA ALA A 597 1.69 11.32 -13.08
C ALA A 597 2.75 10.26 -13.41
N ARG A 598 2.46 8.98 -13.18
CA ARG A 598 3.35 7.86 -13.56
C ARG A 598 3.61 7.83 -15.06
N ALA A 599 2.58 7.94 -15.87
CA ALA A 599 2.73 7.95 -17.34
C ALA A 599 3.59 9.13 -17.83
N LEU A 600 3.44 10.30 -17.21
CA LEU A 600 4.26 11.48 -17.49
C LEU A 600 5.70 11.26 -17.04
N ARG A 601 5.96 10.74 -15.83
CA ARG A 601 7.32 10.42 -15.34
C ARG A 601 8.03 9.44 -16.24
N ASP A 602 7.35 8.34 -16.62
CA ASP A 602 7.91 7.29 -17.47
C ASP A 602 8.22 7.82 -18.89
N TRP A 603 7.42 8.76 -19.38
CA TRP A 603 7.71 9.44 -20.63
C TRP A 603 8.94 10.37 -20.48
N ILE A 604 9.01 11.16 -19.43
CA ILE A 604 10.14 12.06 -19.11
C ILE A 604 11.44 11.24 -19.07
N ALA A 605 11.45 10.15 -18.33
CA ALA A 605 12.59 9.24 -18.19
C ALA A 605 13.03 8.66 -19.54
N ARG A 606 12.08 8.10 -20.32
CA ARG A 606 12.38 7.53 -21.65
C ARG A 606 12.83 8.56 -22.69
N ALA A 607 12.27 9.76 -22.64
CA ALA A 607 12.60 10.83 -23.58
C ALA A 607 13.86 11.60 -23.19
N GLY A 608 14.37 11.46 -21.95
CA GLY A 608 15.53 12.17 -21.45
C GLY A 608 15.38 13.69 -21.44
N VAL A 609 14.15 14.19 -21.26
CA VAL A 609 13.87 15.63 -21.36
C VAL A 609 14.12 16.33 -20.02
N HIS A 610 14.97 17.34 -20.00
CA HIS A 610 15.24 18.17 -18.82
C HIS A 610 14.21 19.27 -18.61
N ARG A 611 13.54 19.73 -19.68
CA ARG A 611 12.47 20.74 -19.64
C ARG A 611 11.41 20.42 -20.69
N PHE A 612 10.16 20.64 -20.35
CA PHE A 612 9.05 20.39 -21.26
C PHE A 612 7.85 21.32 -20.97
N THR A 613 6.92 21.36 -21.89
CA THR A 613 5.61 22.00 -21.71
C THR A 613 4.50 20.94 -21.64
N ALA A 614 3.35 21.31 -21.07
CA ALA A 614 2.18 20.43 -21.10
C ALA A 614 1.75 20.02 -22.54
N SER A 615 2.05 20.87 -23.54
CA SER A 615 1.80 20.55 -24.95
C SER A 615 2.73 19.44 -25.46
N ASP A 616 3.98 19.42 -25.03
CA ASP A 616 4.94 18.36 -25.40
C ASP A 616 4.50 17.01 -24.83
N ALA A 617 4.03 17.00 -23.57
CA ALA A 617 3.45 15.81 -22.94
C ALA A 617 2.22 15.28 -23.69
N VAL A 618 1.30 16.15 -24.09
CA VAL A 618 0.13 15.78 -24.91
C VAL A 618 0.57 15.21 -26.25
N GLN A 619 1.57 15.80 -26.89
CA GLN A 619 2.04 15.33 -28.19
C GLN A 619 2.68 13.93 -28.10
N ALA A 620 3.44 13.68 -27.04
CA ALA A 620 4.12 12.42 -26.81
C ALA A 620 3.16 11.30 -26.33
N LEU A 621 2.15 11.65 -25.52
CA LEU A 621 1.22 10.71 -24.90
C LEU A 621 -0.22 10.85 -25.46
N ARG A 622 -0.35 11.11 -26.76
CA ARG A 622 -1.65 11.29 -27.45
C ARG A 622 -2.71 10.21 -27.19
N PRO A 623 -2.38 8.93 -27.02
CA PRO A 623 -3.38 7.92 -26.68
C PRO A 623 -4.04 8.16 -25.31
N ARG A 624 -3.31 8.78 -24.38
CA ARG A 624 -3.75 9.04 -23.02
C ARG A 624 -4.32 10.45 -22.82
N PHE A 625 -3.64 11.48 -23.34
CA PHE A 625 -4.03 12.88 -23.21
C PHE A 625 -4.45 13.47 -24.56
N ARG A 626 -5.64 14.00 -24.65
CA ARG A 626 -6.17 14.62 -25.90
C ARG A 626 -5.95 16.14 -25.94
N LYS A 627 -5.90 16.78 -24.79
CA LYS A 627 -5.74 18.25 -24.62
C LYS A 627 -4.88 18.54 -23.38
N VAL A 628 -4.35 19.77 -23.33
CA VAL A 628 -3.48 20.20 -22.21
C VAL A 628 -4.16 20.08 -20.84
N ALA A 629 -5.46 20.36 -20.75
CA ALA A 629 -6.19 20.22 -19.49
C ALA A 629 -6.18 18.78 -18.94
N ASP A 630 -6.03 17.76 -19.78
CA ASP A 630 -6.00 16.36 -19.35
C ASP A 630 -4.69 16.02 -18.61
N THR A 631 -3.60 16.80 -18.81
CA THR A 631 -2.32 16.59 -18.13
C THR A 631 -2.21 17.32 -16.79
N GLU A 632 -3.11 18.27 -16.48
CA GLU A 632 -2.96 19.17 -15.33
C GLU A 632 -2.95 18.44 -13.98
N ALA A 633 -3.75 17.39 -13.84
CA ALA A 633 -3.84 16.60 -12.62
C ALA A 633 -2.52 15.84 -12.36
N GLY A 634 -2.01 15.10 -13.35
CA GLY A 634 -0.74 14.38 -13.25
C GLY A 634 0.45 15.32 -13.05
N LEU A 635 0.48 16.48 -13.72
CA LEU A 635 1.53 17.48 -13.53
C LEU A 635 1.52 18.10 -12.13
N ARG A 636 0.35 18.32 -11.52
CA ARG A 636 0.24 18.77 -10.13
C ARG A 636 0.79 17.72 -9.14
N VAL A 637 0.51 16.44 -9.39
CA VAL A 637 1.05 15.35 -8.58
C VAL A 637 2.57 15.31 -8.70
N LEU A 638 3.13 15.38 -9.90
CA LEU A 638 4.59 15.41 -10.10
C LEU A 638 5.26 16.61 -9.43
N ASP A 639 4.66 17.78 -9.49
CA ASP A 639 5.15 19.02 -8.86
C ASP A 639 5.10 18.89 -7.33
N ALA A 640 3.98 18.41 -6.76
CA ALA A 640 3.82 18.18 -5.33
C ALA A 640 4.79 17.14 -4.77
N HIS A 641 5.19 16.14 -5.58
CA HIS A 641 6.16 15.11 -5.22
C HIS A 641 7.61 15.51 -5.53
N GLY A 642 7.86 16.70 -6.05
CA GLY A 642 9.20 17.21 -6.34
C GLY A 642 9.87 16.62 -7.58
N TRP A 643 9.15 15.86 -8.43
CA TRP A 643 9.69 15.29 -9.68
C TRP A 643 9.84 16.32 -10.80
N ILE A 644 9.05 17.39 -10.76
CA ILE A 644 9.12 18.54 -11.65
C ILE A 644 8.91 19.81 -10.83
N ARG A 645 9.33 20.94 -11.37
CA ARG A 645 8.96 22.25 -10.83
C ARG A 645 8.51 23.19 -11.93
N ARG A 646 7.55 24.00 -11.63
CA ARG A 646 7.03 25.01 -12.55
C ARG A 646 7.98 26.20 -12.60
N LEU A 647 8.53 26.51 -13.78
CA LEU A 647 9.35 27.70 -13.93
C LEU A 647 8.50 28.97 -13.97
N PRO A 648 8.96 30.08 -13.32
CA PRO A 648 8.25 31.35 -13.35
C PRO A 648 8.18 31.88 -14.80
N SER A 649 6.98 32.22 -15.22
CA SER A 649 6.79 32.85 -16.52
C SER A 649 7.31 34.28 -16.46
N THR A 650 8.31 34.64 -17.28
CA THR A 650 8.77 36.01 -17.42
C THR A 650 7.62 36.93 -17.90
N PRO A 651 7.30 38.04 -17.18
CA PRO A 651 6.25 38.95 -17.60
C PRO A 651 6.57 39.51 -18.98
N ARG A 652 5.62 39.54 -19.90
CA ARG A 652 5.75 40.13 -21.21
C ARG A 652 5.57 41.65 -21.08
N ALA A 653 6.43 42.45 -21.70
CA ALA A 653 6.12 43.80 -22.00
C ALA A 653 4.81 43.87 -22.83
N SER A 654 3.88 44.73 -22.42
CA SER A 654 2.51 44.89 -22.87
C SER A 654 2.29 44.76 -24.39
N GLY A 655 1.48 43.74 -24.81
CA GLY A 655 0.97 43.59 -26.17
C GLY A 655 -0.05 42.44 -26.25
N PRO A 656 -1.10 42.49 -27.10
CA PRO A 656 -2.09 41.44 -27.26
C PRO A 656 -1.44 40.21 -27.92
N GLY A 657 -1.35 39.09 -27.19
CA GLY A 657 -0.83 37.84 -27.70
C GLY A 657 -1.06 36.68 -26.72
N ARG A 658 -1.16 35.46 -27.26
CA ARG A 658 -1.36 34.20 -26.54
C ARG A 658 -0.36 34.07 -25.38
N SER A 659 -0.80 33.72 -24.15
CA SER A 659 0.10 33.51 -23.01
C SER A 659 1.13 32.43 -23.36
N ARG A 660 2.39 32.61 -22.95
CA ARG A 660 3.41 31.57 -23.12
C ARG A 660 3.01 30.34 -22.36
N ALA A 661 3.23 29.16 -22.96
CA ALA A 661 3.02 27.87 -22.30
C ALA A 661 3.91 27.80 -21.05
N THR A 662 3.35 27.26 -19.97
CA THR A 662 4.11 26.96 -18.76
C THR A 662 5.18 25.93 -19.08
N VAL A 663 6.43 26.22 -18.70
CA VAL A 663 7.56 25.29 -18.80
C VAL A 663 7.76 24.63 -17.45
N TYR A 664 7.96 23.34 -17.48
CA TYR A 664 8.32 22.53 -16.32
C TYR A 664 9.77 22.10 -16.44
N GLU A 665 10.52 22.19 -15.36
CA GLU A 665 11.87 21.67 -15.24
C GLU A 665 11.81 20.33 -14.51
N VAL A 666 12.66 19.39 -14.92
CA VAL A 666 12.63 17.99 -14.47
C VAL A 666 13.71 17.75 -13.42
N HIS A 667 13.37 17.03 -12.34
CA HIS A 667 14.34 16.62 -11.32
C HIS A 667 15.38 15.65 -11.91
N PRO A 668 16.68 15.79 -11.60
CA PRO A 668 17.74 14.90 -12.13
C PRO A 668 17.49 13.41 -11.89
N HIS A 669 16.96 13.01 -10.73
CA HIS A 669 16.63 11.62 -10.44
C HIS A 669 15.59 10.99 -11.40
N ALA A 670 14.69 11.80 -11.98
CA ALA A 670 13.74 11.30 -12.97
C ALA A 670 14.42 10.77 -14.25
N LEU A 671 15.66 11.21 -14.50
CA LEU A 671 16.45 10.80 -15.66
C LEU A 671 17.42 9.64 -15.35
N GLU A 672 17.77 9.42 -14.07
CA GLU A 672 18.64 8.34 -13.63
C GLU A 672 17.91 6.98 -13.57
N ASP A 673 16.62 6.97 -13.28
CA ASP A 673 15.81 5.75 -13.24
C ASP A 673 15.71 5.04 -14.59
N ALA A 674 15.85 5.77 -15.69
CA ALA A 674 15.92 5.20 -17.04
C ALA A 674 17.18 4.33 -17.27
N LEU A 675 18.25 4.57 -16.52
CA LEU A 675 19.53 3.85 -16.64
C LEU A 675 19.61 2.59 -15.76
N ARG A 676 18.70 2.44 -14.79
CA ARG A 676 18.66 1.28 -13.89
C ARG A 676 17.67 0.19 -14.31
N GLY A 677 16.83 0.45 -15.29
CA GLY A 677 15.78 -0.43 -15.80
C GLY A 677 16.10 -1.16 -17.12
N THR A 678 17.39 -1.15 -17.57
CA THR A 678 17.85 -1.93 -18.75
C THR A 678 18.76 -3.07 -18.34
#